data_c09d1dfd58e27cd6f9993e6a5f2ba18e
#
_entry.id   c09d1dfd58e27cd6f9993e6a5f2ba18e
#
_cell.length_a   1.000
_cell.length_b   1.000
_cell.length_c   1.000
_cell.angle_alpha   90.00
_cell.angle_beta   90.00
_cell.angle_gamma   90.00
#
_symmetry.space_group_name_H-M   'P 1'
#
loop_
_entity.id
_entity.type
_entity.pdbx_description
1 polymer ?
#
loop_
_entity_poly.entity_id
_entity_poly.type
_entity_poly.pdbx_seq_one_letter_code
_entity_poly.pdbx_strand_id
1 'polypeptide(L)'
;MQSADSATQAALASGERTATHTTRLGGKDVTAQVESWQVERSYATDLPAAMRAFSGSSAAQLQLQLAGTGGDSAPELYSAWADHATGDLARPGQSVVHETGVGGGSTLAAFRGTLRNRSAASGSDTVQLTALDGAERLRAPAELPRPYTGLYWGRPLASATWCVDELLRQAGLLTSPPPRAPQFVAGQPLTLVHATLHGGFATPYGMPEDLPDPRHYTWSRTGAPHEMALVPRGLPGGETGITASWFPRSRVTVPGSRLLAEAWVNNAVGIGSTVRIDLELNRTGAAIGTISLALDFTQGTVLATSLSSDPQVPGGALQWGFNATAMQTQRGIWHFGAYVDVYASTNNQALPSVIPLLTAPDGSTWVGEPAVFTAASGPQPVAELRKVRLVTSMATEGVQVTSGLTALPTVAEFSQAGTWIKTAELDEAILPLRTIPKISGSQWDAIGQIAKASMSTAEIDERGRFRWRNFTRFATAPTAPDLTLTSVRNIAALTVTEEIDACRNFCVQPAKDWGAVRATAGDIVSDTVVREIPANGSLTMSYVFGEEELDVGPPDTDDDSVVTTGSSFRVATQNAAGTKAVKGAVDALVRREDGTIVLRLTNRTATKLYTVDQSGGPSIRIVPIRPDRDPVERQGVSYVPGSDSERFYGRQEFYGEQSEWVQDLGAAQQLAQAMRVAWEYPVPVLEDVQVLYDPRIQLGDVVRILDTTGATLDTLAWVVGISTSASAGGGVQQTLSLRGVRANGVPADAGLTPDAPALSPAPDTSATYAAVAAAYPTLAALLTANPTWGDVKDGAPA
;
A
#
# COMPACT_ATOMS: atom_id res chain seq x y z
N MET A 1 2.50 23.13 0.62
CA MET A 1 3.64 24.03 0.20
C MET A 1 4.94 23.65 0.88
N GLN A 2 6.08 23.83 0.22
CA GLN A 2 7.39 23.69 0.85
C GLN A 2 7.66 24.83 1.82
N SER A 3 8.30 24.53 2.96
CA SER A 3 8.77 25.55 3.90
C SER A 3 9.98 26.30 3.30
N ALA A 4 10.02 27.60 3.49
CA ALA A 4 11.11 28.47 3.01
C ALA A 4 11.71 29.27 4.16
N ASP A 5 12.99 29.61 4.07
CA ASP A 5 13.66 30.46 5.01
C ASP A 5 13.18 31.92 4.93
N SER A 6 13.59 32.75 5.88
CA SER A 6 13.18 34.14 5.95
C SER A 6 13.68 34.98 4.76
N ALA A 7 14.85 34.67 4.19
CA ALA A 7 15.40 35.34 3.03
C ALA A 7 14.59 35.04 1.76
N THR A 8 14.23 33.76 1.54
CA THR A 8 13.32 33.35 0.47
C THR A 8 11.95 34.02 0.63
N GLN A 9 11.39 34.04 1.86
CA GLN A 9 10.11 34.69 2.12
C GLN A 9 10.15 36.19 1.82
N ALA A 10 11.25 36.89 2.17
CA ALA A 10 11.44 38.29 1.85
C ALA A 10 11.56 38.54 0.33
N ALA A 11 12.29 37.68 -0.38
CA ALA A 11 12.41 37.77 -1.84
C ALA A 11 11.06 37.53 -2.53
N LEU A 12 10.26 36.58 -2.06
CA LEU A 12 8.90 36.32 -2.55
C LEU A 12 7.93 37.47 -2.25
N ALA A 13 8.21 38.24 -1.22
CA ALA A 13 7.47 39.47 -0.91
C ALA A 13 7.81 40.62 -1.84
N SER A 14 8.93 40.58 -2.57
CA SER A 14 9.31 41.59 -3.57
C SER A 14 8.50 41.45 -4.87
N GLY A 15 8.32 42.55 -5.60
CA GLY A 15 7.75 42.59 -6.95
C GLY A 15 8.73 42.05 -8.01
N GLU A 16 10.02 42.17 -7.78
CA GLU A 16 11.06 41.62 -8.65
C GLU A 16 11.64 40.37 -8.01
N ARG A 17 11.70 39.29 -8.77
CA ARG A 17 12.20 38.00 -8.29
C ARG A 17 13.32 37.50 -9.17
N THR A 18 14.54 37.50 -8.62
CA THR A 18 15.68 36.87 -9.29
C THR A 18 15.67 35.41 -8.95
N ALA A 19 15.39 34.57 -9.93
CA ALA A 19 15.43 33.14 -9.74
C ALA A 19 16.86 32.59 -9.76
N THR A 20 17.13 31.61 -8.93
CA THR A 20 18.40 30.88 -8.87
C THR A 20 18.10 29.38 -9.00
N HIS A 21 19.06 28.62 -9.46
CA HIS A 21 18.96 27.16 -9.50
C HIS A 21 20.29 26.51 -9.15
N THR A 22 20.24 25.24 -8.79
CA THR A 22 21.40 24.38 -8.61
C THR A 22 21.07 23.02 -9.24
N THR A 23 21.94 22.53 -10.12
CA THR A 23 21.76 21.26 -10.81
C THR A 23 22.97 20.37 -10.59
N ARG A 24 22.72 19.13 -10.18
CA ARG A 24 23.76 18.12 -9.97
C ARG A 24 23.45 16.87 -10.77
N LEU A 25 24.46 16.37 -11.47
CA LEU A 25 24.45 15.08 -12.19
C LEU A 25 25.46 14.14 -11.51
N GLY A 26 25.01 12.98 -11.08
CA GLY A 26 25.86 12.01 -10.36
C GLY A 26 26.53 12.61 -9.11
N GLY A 27 25.90 13.59 -8.47
CA GLY A 27 26.44 14.33 -7.33
C GLY A 27 27.40 15.47 -7.67
N LYS A 28 27.82 15.65 -8.93
CA LYS A 28 28.65 16.77 -9.37
C LYS A 28 27.79 17.96 -9.79
N ASP A 29 28.20 19.15 -9.40
CA ASP A 29 27.54 20.41 -9.76
C ASP A 29 27.83 20.77 -11.23
N VAL A 30 26.74 20.96 -11.97
CA VAL A 30 26.75 21.40 -13.38
C VAL A 30 25.93 22.67 -13.58
N THR A 31 25.64 23.38 -12.52
CA THR A 31 24.77 24.57 -12.53
C THR A 31 25.18 25.60 -13.56
N ALA A 32 26.49 25.90 -13.67
CA ALA A 32 27.01 26.90 -14.60
C ALA A 32 26.90 26.49 -16.08
N GLN A 33 26.68 25.20 -16.38
CA GLN A 33 26.53 24.68 -17.73
C GLN A 33 25.06 24.58 -18.18
N VAL A 34 24.09 24.75 -17.26
CA VAL A 34 22.66 24.71 -17.60
C VAL A 34 22.25 26.02 -18.29
N GLU A 35 21.95 25.95 -19.58
CA GLU A 35 21.41 27.08 -20.34
C GLU A 35 19.91 27.25 -20.17
N SER A 36 19.20 26.13 -20.17
CA SER A 36 17.76 26.12 -19.96
C SER A 36 17.30 24.86 -19.24
N TRP A 37 16.21 24.99 -18.56
CA TRP A 37 15.57 23.86 -17.91
C TRP A 37 14.05 23.99 -17.89
N GLN A 38 13.36 22.84 -17.84
CA GLN A 38 11.92 22.78 -17.69
C GLN A 38 11.57 21.61 -16.77
N VAL A 39 10.74 21.87 -15.76
CA VAL A 39 10.16 20.87 -14.88
C VAL A 39 8.65 20.84 -15.11
N GLU A 40 8.13 19.66 -15.41
CA GLU A 40 6.69 19.42 -15.57
C GLU A 40 6.20 18.40 -14.56
N ARG A 41 5.10 18.71 -13.90
CA ARG A 41 4.45 17.87 -12.90
C ARG A 41 2.93 18.04 -13.02
N SER A 42 2.20 16.95 -13.03
CA SER A 42 0.73 17.00 -13.06
C SER A 42 0.12 15.71 -12.50
N TYR A 43 -1.12 15.79 -12.07
CA TYR A 43 -1.94 14.60 -11.91
C TYR A 43 -2.45 14.21 -13.30
N ALA A 44 -1.72 13.34 -13.98
CA ALA A 44 -2.10 12.86 -15.30
C ALA A 44 -3.30 11.94 -15.20
N THR A 45 -4.28 12.19 -16.04
CA THR A 45 -5.52 11.43 -16.08
C THR A 45 -6.17 11.61 -17.46
N ASP A 46 -6.87 10.58 -17.90
CA ASP A 46 -7.73 10.63 -19.10
C ASP A 46 -9.03 11.42 -18.84
N LEU A 47 -9.26 11.84 -17.59
CA LEU A 47 -10.44 12.58 -17.20
C LEU A 47 -10.34 14.05 -17.60
N PRO A 48 -11.48 14.73 -17.83
CA PRO A 48 -11.52 16.17 -18.02
C PRO A 48 -10.80 16.94 -16.91
N ALA A 49 -10.28 18.11 -17.20
CA ALA A 49 -9.51 18.92 -16.26
C ALA A 49 -10.20 19.11 -14.90
N ALA A 50 -11.51 19.30 -14.89
CA ALA A 50 -12.30 19.40 -13.65
C ALA A 50 -12.28 18.16 -12.75
N MET A 51 -11.91 17.00 -13.29
CA MET A 51 -11.92 15.71 -12.60
C MET A 51 -10.50 15.21 -12.27
N ARG A 52 -9.45 15.90 -12.72
CA ARG A 52 -8.05 15.44 -12.58
C ARG A 52 -7.61 15.15 -11.14
N ALA A 53 -8.10 15.93 -10.19
CA ALA A 53 -7.71 15.78 -8.78
C ALA A 53 -8.14 14.46 -8.14
N PHE A 54 -8.96 13.66 -8.82
CA PHE A 54 -9.56 12.45 -8.25
C PHE A 54 -9.01 11.15 -8.82
N SER A 55 -8.17 11.21 -9.83
CA SER A 55 -7.56 9.99 -10.33
C SER A 55 -6.30 10.27 -11.15
N GLY A 56 -5.40 9.31 -11.13
CA GLY A 56 -4.30 9.28 -12.06
C GLY A 56 -2.93 9.33 -11.41
N SER A 57 -1.95 9.04 -12.23
CA SER A 57 -0.54 9.06 -11.87
C SER A 57 0.27 9.61 -13.03
N SER A 58 1.23 10.46 -12.74
CA SER A 58 2.18 10.97 -13.73
C SER A 58 3.58 11.00 -13.14
N ALA A 59 4.55 10.58 -13.96
CA ALA A 59 5.94 10.79 -13.65
C ALA A 59 6.31 12.24 -13.97
N ALA A 60 6.95 12.94 -13.02
CA ALA A 60 7.50 14.26 -13.28
C ALA A 60 8.69 14.18 -14.23
N GLN A 61 8.81 15.17 -15.09
CA GLN A 61 9.87 15.27 -16.10
C GLN A 61 10.71 16.51 -15.88
N LEU A 62 12.02 16.35 -15.99
CA LEU A 62 12.97 17.45 -16.07
C LEU A 62 13.67 17.37 -17.43
N GLN A 63 13.64 18.47 -18.17
CA GLN A 63 14.44 18.68 -19.37
C GLN A 63 15.54 19.70 -19.05
N LEU A 64 16.76 19.40 -19.45
CA LEU A 64 17.93 20.27 -19.29
C LEU A 64 18.61 20.47 -20.63
N GLN A 65 19.07 21.68 -20.92
CA GLN A 65 19.98 21.96 -22.00
C GLN A 65 21.31 22.40 -21.38
N LEU A 66 22.37 21.67 -21.69
CA LEU A 66 23.70 21.94 -21.19
C LEU A 66 24.56 22.56 -22.29
N ALA A 67 25.31 23.62 -21.92
CA ALA A 67 26.34 24.20 -22.72
C ALA A 67 27.74 23.65 -22.37
N GLY A 68 28.72 23.99 -23.21
CA GLY A 68 30.12 23.71 -22.95
C GLY A 68 30.73 24.60 -21.84
N THR A 69 31.91 24.26 -21.39
CA THR A 69 32.67 25.02 -20.39
C THR A 69 34.18 24.82 -20.56
N GLY A 70 34.95 25.82 -20.20
CA GLY A 70 36.40 25.70 -20.19
C GLY A 70 37.06 25.65 -21.59
N GLY A 71 36.31 25.92 -22.64
CA GLY A 71 36.77 25.80 -24.02
C GLY A 71 36.31 24.52 -24.71
N ASP A 72 35.75 23.57 -23.93
CA ASP A 72 35.19 22.33 -24.48
C ASP A 72 33.70 22.51 -24.77
N SER A 73 33.23 22.01 -25.91
CA SER A 73 31.81 22.02 -26.27
C SER A 73 30.99 21.08 -25.42
N ALA A 74 29.68 21.31 -25.29
CA ALA A 74 28.81 20.40 -24.54
C ALA A 74 28.82 18.96 -25.11
N PRO A 75 28.82 18.72 -26.44
CA PRO A 75 28.98 17.39 -26.98
C PRO A 75 30.28 16.69 -26.58
N GLU A 76 31.40 17.39 -26.47
CA GLU A 76 32.68 16.86 -26.01
C GLU A 76 32.64 16.46 -24.52
N LEU A 77 31.86 17.16 -23.70
CA LEU A 77 31.71 16.85 -22.28
C LEU A 77 30.64 15.81 -21.96
N TYR A 78 29.54 15.78 -22.71
CA TYR A 78 28.32 15.11 -22.29
C TYR A 78 27.74 14.15 -23.32
N SER A 79 28.27 14.06 -24.56
CA SER A 79 27.73 13.13 -25.55
C SER A 79 28.08 11.68 -25.22
N ALA A 80 27.39 10.73 -25.87
CA ALA A 80 27.55 9.32 -25.62
C ALA A 80 28.94 8.77 -26.00
N TRP A 81 29.61 9.45 -26.95
CA TRP A 81 30.86 9.02 -27.56
C TRP A 81 32.06 9.91 -27.23
N ALA A 82 31.86 10.83 -26.27
CA ALA A 82 32.93 11.70 -25.82
C ALA A 82 33.95 10.95 -24.98
N ASP A 83 35.21 11.41 -25.00
CA ASP A 83 36.26 10.89 -24.10
C ASP A 83 36.13 11.57 -22.73
N HIS A 84 35.38 10.93 -21.83
CA HIS A 84 35.09 11.48 -20.51
C HIS A 84 36.23 11.29 -19.54
N ALA A 85 37.16 12.23 -19.50
CA ALA A 85 38.30 12.19 -18.56
C ALA A 85 37.89 12.15 -17.07
N THR A 86 36.69 12.60 -16.71
CA THR A 86 36.18 12.64 -15.34
C THR A 86 35.02 11.68 -15.07
N GLY A 87 34.76 10.77 -16.02
CA GLY A 87 33.59 9.90 -16.00
C GLY A 87 32.37 10.49 -16.71
N ASP A 88 31.48 9.65 -17.20
CA ASP A 88 30.29 10.02 -17.95
C ASP A 88 29.16 10.52 -17.03
N LEU A 89 29.10 11.81 -16.77
CA LEU A 89 28.11 12.44 -15.89
C LEU A 89 26.70 12.43 -16.48
N ALA A 90 26.57 12.45 -17.80
CA ALA A 90 25.28 12.50 -18.51
C ALA A 90 24.80 11.10 -18.96
N ARG A 91 25.39 10.03 -18.44
CA ARG A 91 24.99 8.67 -18.79
C ARG A 91 23.53 8.41 -18.34
N PRO A 92 22.69 7.83 -19.20
CA PRO A 92 21.38 7.34 -18.79
C PRO A 92 21.47 6.43 -17.55
N GLY A 93 20.59 6.61 -16.59
CA GLY A 93 20.67 5.98 -15.26
C GLY A 93 21.37 6.79 -14.19
N GLN A 94 22.04 7.89 -14.54
CA GLN A 94 22.68 8.78 -13.58
C GLN A 94 21.65 9.58 -12.79
N SER A 95 21.94 9.82 -11.48
CA SER A 95 21.06 10.61 -10.61
C SER A 95 21.07 12.10 -11.01
N VAL A 96 19.91 12.72 -10.93
CA VAL A 96 19.72 14.16 -11.15
C VAL A 96 19.04 14.77 -9.94
N VAL A 97 19.60 15.88 -9.46
CA VAL A 97 18.98 16.72 -8.45
C VAL A 97 18.94 18.15 -9.00
N HIS A 98 17.76 18.71 -9.07
CA HIS A 98 17.55 20.09 -9.48
C HIS A 98 16.80 20.82 -8.38
N GLU A 99 17.39 21.90 -7.91
CA GLU A 99 16.84 22.76 -6.86
C GLU A 99 16.71 24.17 -7.43
N THR A 100 15.71 24.90 -6.98
CA THR A 100 15.42 26.24 -7.44
C THR A 100 15.17 27.17 -6.26
N GLY A 101 15.49 28.46 -6.43
CA GLY A 101 15.33 29.43 -5.36
C GLY A 101 14.97 30.81 -5.89
N VAL A 102 14.77 31.75 -4.99
CA VAL A 102 14.46 33.14 -5.30
C VAL A 102 15.31 34.06 -4.44
N GLY A 103 15.94 35.04 -5.07
CA GLY A 103 16.80 36.03 -4.39
C GLY A 103 18.04 35.38 -3.78
N GLY A 104 18.45 35.85 -2.60
CA GLY A 104 19.59 35.32 -1.86
C GLY A 104 19.21 34.24 -0.83
N GLY A 105 17.98 33.67 -0.92
CA GLY A 105 17.54 32.62 -0.02
C GLY A 105 18.07 31.23 -0.40
N SER A 106 17.75 30.22 0.44
CA SER A 106 18.13 28.83 0.16
C SER A 106 17.32 28.26 -1.00
N THR A 107 17.94 27.37 -1.78
CA THR A 107 17.25 26.63 -2.82
C THR A 107 16.28 25.61 -2.21
N LEU A 108 15.15 25.39 -2.87
CA LEU A 108 14.16 24.39 -2.56
C LEU A 108 14.22 23.27 -3.60
N ALA A 109 13.89 22.07 -3.20
CA ALA A 109 13.83 20.96 -4.13
C ALA A 109 12.77 21.23 -5.21
N ALA A 110 13.15 21.08 -6.48
CA ALA A 110 12.27 21.18 -7.63
C ALA A 110 12.09 19.84 -8.34
N PHE A 111 13.17 19.05 -8.42
CA PHE A 111 13.14 17.75 -9.05
C PHE A 111 14.26 16.85 -8.52
N ARG A 112 13.93 15.58 -8.32
CA ARG A 112 14.91 14.54 -8.02
C ARG A 112 14.54 13.26 -8.77
N GLY A 113 15.48 12.79 -9.60
CA GLY A 113 15.21 11.63 -10.45
C GLY A 113 16.45 11.04 -11.08
N THR A 114 16.25 10.42 -12.23
CA THR A 114 17.27 9.70 -12.98
C THR A 114 17.25 10.11 -14.45
N LEU A 115 18.41 10.32 -15.06
CA LEU A 115 18.54 10.60 -16.49
C LEU A 115 17.97 9.44 -17.30
N ARG A 116 17.07 9.78 -18.22
CA ARG A 116 16.44 8.82 -19.14
C ARG A 116 17.17 8.74 -20.45
N ASN A 117 17.44 9.91 -21.02
CA ASN A 117 18.14 10.00 -22.30
C ASN A 117 19.02 11.24 -22.35
N ARG A 118 19.92 11.25 -23.29
CA ARG A 118 20.69 12.41 -23.74
C ARG A 118 20.69 12.49 -25.25
N SER A 119 20.69 13.68 -25.79
CA SER A 119 20.71 13.94 -27.21
C SER A 119 21.70 15.05 -27.53
N ALA A 120 22.62 14.78 -28.45
CA ALA A 120 23.54 15.77 -29.00
C ALA A 120 23.34 15.78 -30.52
N ALA A 121 23.24 17.00 -31.11
CA ALA A 121 23.04 17.14 -32.52
C ALA A 121 24.33 17.67 -33.20
N SER A 122 24.62 17.24 -34.42
CA SER A 122 25.74 17.74 -35.22
C SER A 122 25.56 19.21 -35.48
N GLY A 123 26.62 19.99 -35.24
CA GLY A 123 26.61 21.44 -35.40
C GLY A 123 25.93 22.24 -34.27
N SER A 124 25.49 21.55 -33.21
CA SER A 124 24.99 22.15 -31.99
C SER A 124 26.06 22.14 -30.90
N ASP A 125 26.22 23.26 -30.18
CA ASP A 125 27.12 23.34 -29.02
C ASP A 125 26.41 23.00 -27.69
N THR A 126 25.22 22.37 -27.77
CA THR A 126 24.44 22.02 -26.61
C THR A 126 24.08 20.52 -26.61
N VAL A 127 23.87 19.98 -25.40
CA VAL A 127 23.36 18.64 -25.18
C VAL A 127 22.06 18.71 -24.41
N GLN A 128 21.03 18.05 -24.92
CA GLN A 128 19.74 17.93 -24.24
C GLN A 128 19.69 16.67 -23.40
N LEU A 129 19.24 16.82 -22.17
CA LEU A 129 19.01 15.73 -21.20
C LEU A 129 17.55 15.68 -20.81
N THR A 130 17.00 14.49 -20.73
CA THR A 130 15.68 14.27 -20.13
C THR A 130 15.82 13.33 -18.94
N ALA A 131 15.27 13.76 -17.82
CA ALA A 131 15.21 12.96 -16.61
C ALA A 131 13.75 12.70 -16.20
N LEU A 132 13.51 11.54 -15.64
CA LEU A 132 12.26 11.17 -14.98
C LEU A 132 12.49 11.03 -13.49
N ASP A 133 11.44 11.24 -12.71
CA ASP A 133 11.48 11.13 -11.25
C ASP A 133 11.62 9.67 -10.77
N GLY A 134 11.38 9.43 -9.49
CA GLY A 134 11.49 8.11 -8.87
C GLY A 134 10.55 7.02 -9.43
N ALA A 135 9.59 7.37 -10.29
CA ALA A 135 8.76 6.40 -11.01
C ALA A 135 9.60 5.44 -11.87
N GLU A 136 10.80 5.82 -12.29
CA GLU A 136 11.75 4.93 -12.94
C GLU A 136 12.10 3.67 -12.11
N ARG A 137 12.11 3.79 -10.78
CA ARG A 137 12.35 2.64 -9.89
C ARG A 137 11.20 1.64 -9.90
N LEU A 138 10.00 2.09 -10.25
CA LEU A 138 8.78 1.29 -10.31
C LEU A 138 8.53 0.65 -11.68
N ARG A 139 9.53 0.57 -12.53
CA ARG A 139 9.46 -0.09 -13.87
C ARG A 139 9.67 -1.60 -13.81
N ALA A 140 10.10 -2.14 -12.67
CA ALA A 140 10.21 -3.58 -12.51
C ALA A 140 8.82 -4.23 -12.67
N PRO A 141 8.76 -5.49 -13.12
CA PRO A 141 7.50 -6.23 -13.18
C PRO A 141 6.79 -6.22 -11.82
N ALA A 142 5.50 -5.99 -11.85
CA ALA A 142 4.69 -5.97 -10.63
C ALA A 142 4.39 -7.40 -10.18
N GLU A 143 4.70 -7.71 -8.93
CA GLU A 143 4.34 -8.96 -8.27
C GLU A 143 3.59 -8.67 -6.98
N LEU A 144 2.35 -9.11 -6.89
CA LEU A 144 1.60 -9.09 -5.63
C LEU A 144 1.37 -10.52 -5.17
N PRO A 145 1.67 -10.84 -3.90
CA PRO A 145 1.40 -12.16 -3.37
C PRO A 145 -0.11 -12.38 -3.36
N ARG A 146 -0.54 -13.47 -3.96
CA ARG A 146 -1.94 -13.83 -3.90
C ARG A 146 -2.30 -14.32 -2.51
N PRO A 147 -3.53 -14.02 -2.07
CA PRO A 147 -4.03 -14.58 -0.83
C PRO A 147 -4.15 -16.08 -0.97
N TYR A 148 -3.87 -16.74 0.11
CA TYR A 148 -4.07 -18.17 0.21
C TYR A 148 -5.52 -18.48 0.58
N THR A 149 -5.89 -19.69 0.26
CA THR A 149 -7.19 -20.26 0.51
C THR A 149 -7.62 -20.21 1.96
N GLY A 150 -8.88 -20.25 2.25
CA GLY A 150 -9.41 -20.12 3.59
C GLY A 150 -9.41 -18.68 4.13
N LEU A 151 -8.84 -17.75 3.41
CA LEU A 151 -8.86 -16.33 3.75
C LEU A 151 -10.16 -15.64 3.33
N TYR A 152 -11.01 -16.38 2.62
CA TYR A 152 -12.29 -15.90 2.11
C TYR A 152 -13.45 -16.12 3.08
N TRP A 153 -13.21 -16.11 4.35
CA TRP A 153 -14.27 -16.28 5.36
C TRP A 153 -15.12 -15.04 5.55
N GLY A 154 -15.37 -14.34 4.46
CA GLY A 154 -16.16 -13.11 4.47
C GLY A 154 -15.42 -11.88 4.98
N ARG A 155 -14.11 -11.93 5.20
CA ARG A 155 -13.31 -10.84 5.77
C ARG A 155 -12.27 -10.34 4.78
N PRO A 156 -12.11 -9.00 4.64
CA PRO A 156 -11.03 -8.44 3.85
C PRO A 156 -9.66 -8.83 4.42
N LEU A 157 -8.74 -9.25 3.55
CA LEU A 157 -7.38 -9.60 3.93
C LEU A 157 -6.37 -8.51 3.59
N ALA A 158 -6.71 -7.62 2.67
CA ALA A 158 -5.89 -6.51 2.22
C ALA A 158 -6.78 -5.33 1.82
N SER A 159 -6.16 -4.25 1.43
CA SER A 159 -6.78 -3.11 0.76
C SER A 159 -5.98 -2.73 -0.48
N ALA A 160 -6.55 -1.90 -1.34
CA ALA A 160 -5.82 -1.33 -2.46
C ALA A 160 -4.56 -0.58 -2.00
N THR A 161 -4.64 0.14 -0.88
CA THR A 161 -3.50 0.85 -0.28
C THR A 161 -2.40 -0.11 0.17
N TRP A 162 -2.75 -1.28 0.73
CA TRP A 162 -1.77 -2.31 1.08
C TRP A 162 -1.03 -2.82 -0.18
N CYS A 163 -1.74 -2.98 -1.30
CA CYS A 163 -1.13 -3.40 -2.55
C CYS A 163 -0.12 -2.37 -3.07
N VAL A 164 -0.45 -1.07 -2.96
CA VAL A 164 0.48 0.01 -3.29
C VAL A 164 1.71 -0.03 -2.38
N ASP A 165 1.54 -0.18 -1.06
CA ASP A 165 2.65 -0.28 -0.09
C ASP A 165 3.57 -1.46 -0.40
N GLU A 166 3.03 -2.61 -0.76
CA GLU A 166 3.82 -3.79 -1.11
C GLU A 166 4.64 -3.57 -2.40
N LEU A 167 4.04 -2.98 -3.44
CA LEU A 167 4.74 -2.64 -4.69
C LEU A 167 5.87 -1.64 -4.44
N LEU A 168 5.63 -0.63 -3.61
CA LEU A 168 6.64 0.36 -3.22
C LEU A 168 7.80 -0.27 -2.45
N ARG A 169 7.50 -1.19 -1.53
CA ARG A 169 8.53 -1.88 -0.74
C ARG A 169 9.45 -2.73 -1.62
N GLN A 170 8.91 -3.40 -2.63
CA GLN A 170 9.71 -4.13 -3.62
C GLN A 170 10.67 -3.22 -4.38
N ALA A 171 10.30 -1.96 -4.62
CA ALA A 171 11.14 -0.95 -5.24
C ALA A 171 12.08 -0.22 -4.25
N GLY A 172 12.05 -0.59 -2.97
CA GLY A 172 12.85 0.07 -1.92
C GLY A 172 12.30 1.43 -1.49
N LEU A 173 11.03 1.71 -1.75
CA LEU A 173 10.32 2.88 -1.26
C LEU A 173 9.51 2.48 -0.02
N LEU A 174 9.86 3.01 1.16
CA LEU A 174 9.40 2.50 2.45
C LEU A 174 8.44 3.46 3.14
N THR A 175 7.30 2.91 3.57
CA THR A 175 6.37 3.52 4.54
C THR A 175 6.38 2.78 5.87
N SER A 176 6.85 1.55 5.87
CA SER A 176 6.81 0.59 6.97
C SER A 176 8.16 -0.09 7.17
N PRO A 177 8.38 -0.75 8.33
CA PRO A 177 9.63 -1.44 8.59
C PRO A 177 9.94 -2.47 7.48
N PRO A 178 11.17 -2.49 6.95
CA PRO A 178 11.57 -3.54 6.03
C PRO A 178 11.78 -4.86 6.77
N PRO A 179 11.64 -6.03 6.08
CA PRO A 179 11.96 -7.31 6.68
C PRO A 179 13.46 -7.41 6.99
N ARG A 180 13.78 -7.94 8.17
CA ARG A 180 15.17 -8.03 8.67
C ARG A 180 16.06 -8.92 7.78
N ALA A 181 15.55 -10.05 7.35
CA ALA A 181 16.28 -11.03 6.55
C ALA A 181 15.33 -11.63 5.47
N PRO A 182 15.09 -10.93 4.36
CA PRO A 182 14.05 -11.32 3.40
C PRO A 182 14.42 -12.54 2.57
N GLN A 183 15.73 -12.72 2.30
CA GLN A 183 16.21 -13.76 1.39
C GLN A 183 16.72 -14.98 2.16
N PHE A 184 16.44 -16.17 1.61
CA PHE A 184 17.04 -17.38 2.12
C PHE A 184 18.51 -17.48 1.68
N VAL A 185 19.40 -17.51 2.66
CA VAL A 185 20.82 -17.86 2.48
C VAL A 185 21.15 -18.90 3.52
N ALA A 186 21.73 -20.02 3.09
CA ALA A 186 22.09 -21.11 4.00
C ALA A 186 22.99 -20.62 5.14
N GLY A 187 22.65 -20.96 6.38
CA GLY A 187 23.39 -20.55 7.58
C GLY A 187 23.23 -19.09 8.00
N GLN A 188 22.35 -18.35 7.33
CA GLN A 188 22.04 -16.96 7.67
C GLN A 188 20.63 -16.85 8.29
N PRO A 189 20.36 -15.78 9.04
CA PRO A 189 19.01 -15.51 9.52
C PRO A 189 17.98 -15.45 8.41
N LEU A 190 16.74 -15.79 8.72
CA LEU A 190 15.61 -15.73 7.80
C LEU A 190 14.37 -15.17 8.49
N THR A 191 13.74 -14.18 7.90
CA THR A 191 12.43 -13.69 8.32
C THR A 191 11.34 -14.71 7.95
N LEU A 192 10.67 -15.25 8.96
CA LEU A 192 9.64 -16.29 8.83
C LEU A 192 8.25 -15.68 8.64
N VAL A 193 7.96 -14.62 9.38
CA VAL A 193 6.74 -13.81 9.26
C VAL A 193 7.16 -12.35 9.23
N HIS A 194 6.59 -11.58 8.32
CA HIS A 194 6.70 -10.14 8.31
C HIS A 194 5.40 -9.58 7.74
N ALA A 195 4.52 -9.15 8.62
CA ALA A 195 3.27 -8.52 8.23
C ALA A 195 3.32 -7.03 8.56
N THR A 196 3.29 -6.21 7.52
CA THR A 196 3.10 -4.78 7.67
C THR A 196 1.61 -4.52 7.76
N LEU A 197 1.18 -3.97 8.86
CA LEU A 197 -0.24 -3.70 9.10
C LEU A 197 -0.64 -2.34 8.51
N HIS A 198 -0.18 -2.09 7.29
CA HIS A 198 -0.46 -0.90 6.48
C HIS A 198 -1.62 -1.13 5.52
N GLY A 199 -2.80 -1.34 6.07
CA GLY A 199 -4.00 -1.53 5.28
C GLY A 199 -4.30 -2.98 4.91
N GLY A 200 -3.62 -3.96 5.49
CA GLY A 200 -3.87 -5.38 5.22
C GLY A 200 -3.18 -6.34 6.18
N PHE A 201 -3.56 -7.60 6.07
CA PHE A 201 -2.97 -8.73 6.80
C PHE A 201 -2.19 -9.66 5.87
N ALA A 202 -2.34 -9.49 4.56
CA ALA A 202 -1.58 -10.25 3.58
C ALA A 202 -0.07 -9.99 3.72
N THR A 203 0.75 -10.96 3.38
CA THR A 203 2.20 -10.85 3.45
C THR A 203 2.87 -11.86 2.53
N PRO A 204 3.97 -11.51 1.85
CA PRO A 204 4.79 -12.48 1.12
C PRO A 204 5.63 -13.38 2.06
N TYR A 205 5.68 -13.07 3.36
CA TYR A 205 6.50 -13.77 4.36
C TYR A 205 5.65 -14.62 5.30
N GLY A 206 4.65 -15.28 4.79
CA GLY A 206 3.76 -16.12 5.55
C GLY A 206 2.37 -16.15 4.94
N MET A 207 1.46 -16.78 5.64
CA MET A 207 0.07 -16.88 5.24
C MET A 207 -0.83 -16.42 6.38
N PRO A 208 -1.67 -15.40 6.19
CA PRO A 208 -2.69 -15.07 7.17
C PRO A 208 -3.61 -16.28 7.44
N GLU A 209 -3.98 -16.48 8.69
CA GLU A 209 -4.88 -17.58 9.12
C GLU A 209 -6.16 -17.02 9.73
N ASP A 210 -6.06 -16.36 10.89
CA ASP A 210 -7.19 -15.74 11.53
C ASP A 210 -7.15 -14.24 11.30
N LEU A 211 -8.26 -13.69 10.81
CA LEU A 211 -8.43 -12.26 10.60
C LEU A 211 -9.46 -11.70 11.58
N PRO A 212 -9.20 -10.54 12.19
CA PRO A 212 -10.17 -9.91 13.08
C PRO A 212 -11.43 -9.48 12.32
N ASP A 213 -12.52 -9.33 13.06
CA ASP A 213 -13.76 -8.78 12.51
C ASP A 213 -13.56 -7.30 12.12
N PRO A 214 -13.87 -6.90 10.87
CA PRO A 214 -13.71 -5.51 10.42
C PRO A 214 -14.43 -4.46 11.27
N ARG A 215 -15.44 -4.86 12.05
CA ARG A 215 -16.15 -3.97 12.98
C ARG A 215 -15.29 -3.53 14.17
N HIS A 216 -14.23 -4.26 14.50
CA HIS A 216 -13.40 -4.05 15.66
C HIS A 216 -12.08 -3.35 15.38
N TYR A 217 -11.79 -3.01 14.14
CA TYR A 217 -10.58 -2.27 13.79
C TYR A 217 -10.82 -1.26 12.65
N THR A 218 -9.85 -0.41 12.46
CA THR A 218 -9.72 0.43 11.27
C THR A 218 -8.26 0.52 10.87
N TRP A 219 -8.02 0.88 9.61
CA TRP A 219 -6.72 1.29 9.14
C TRP A 219 -6.67 2.81 9.18
N SER A 220 -5.81 3.39 10.00
CA SER A 220 -5.75 4.83 10.18
C SER A 220 -4.32 5.29 10.39
N ARG A 221 -4.08 6.55 10.06
CA ARG A 221 -2.86 7.23 10.47
C ARG A 221 -2.87 7.44 11.98
N THR A 222 -1.74 7.21 12.62
CA THR A 222 -1.61 7.23 14.07
C THR A 222 -1.14 8.58 14.64
N GLY A 223 -1.29 9.66 13.88
CA GLY A 223 -0.97 11.03 14.30
C GLY A 223 0.43 11.50 13.93
N ALA A 224 1.37 10.63 13.62
CA ALA A 224 2.60 11.01 12.94
C ALA A 224 2.37 10.99 11.43
N PRO A 225 2.89 11.96 10.66
CA PRO A 225 2.76 11.91 9.22
C PRO A 225 3.36 10.62 8.68
N HIS A 226 2.60 9.92 7.83
CA HIS A 226 2.99 8.75 7.06
C HIS A 226 2.94 7.39 7.74
N GLU A 227 2.33 7.28 8.89
CA GLU A 227 2.26 6.02 9.63
C GLU A 227 0.83 5.49 9.63
N MET A 228 0.59 4.48 8.82
CA MET A 228 -0.67 3.75 8.81
C MET A 228 -0.52 2.53 9.73
N ALA A 229 -1.53 2.27 10.52
CA ALA A 229 -1.55 1.16 11.46
C ALA A 229 -2.91 0.48 11.51
N LEU A 230 -2.89 -0.77 11.98
CA LEU A 230 -4.07 -1.47 12.46
C LEU A 230 -4.47 -0.83 13.80
N VAL A 231 -5.59 -0.14 13.83
CA VAL A 231 -6.09 0.56 15.02
C VAL A 231 -7.32 -0.16 15.57
N PRO A 232 -7.26 -0.76 16.76
CA PRO A 232 -8.42 -1.37 17.40
C PRO A 232 -9.53 -0.36 17.69
N ARG A 233 -10.78 -0.77 17.45
CA ARG A 233 -12.00 -0.03 17.75
C ARG A 233 -12.97 -0.94 18.48
N GLY A 234 -13.23 -0.75 19.76
CA GLY A 234 -14.16 -1.58 20.50
C GLY A 234 -13.83 -3.08 20.43
N LEU A 235 -13.68 -3.75 21.52
CA LEU A 235 -13.38 -5.17 21.55
C LEU A 235 -14.65 -5.99 21.70
N PRO A 236 -14.70 -7.22 21.16
CA PRO A 236 -15.71 -8.18 21.56
C PRO A 236 -15.71 -8.34 23.09
N GLY A 237 -16.86 -8.54 23.67
CA GLY A 237 -16.97 -8.60 25.12
C GLY A 237 -16.05 -9.67 25.75
N GLY A 238 -15.16 -9.21 26.64
CA GLY A 238 -14.23 -10.08 27.39
C GLY A 238 -12.85 -10.28 26.73
N GLU A 239 -12.60 -9.74 25.53
CA GLU A 239 -11.28 -9.83 24.88
C GLU A 239 -10.37 -8.66 25.31
N THR A 240 -9.06 -8.94 25.36
CA THR A 240 -8.04 -7.95 25.73
C THR A 240 -7.44 -7.20 24.53
N GLY A 241 -7.73 -7.65 23.32
CA GLY A 241 -7.22 -7.08 22.06
C GLY A 241 -7.86 -7.72 20.84
N ILE A 242 -7.68 -7.13 19.69
CA ILE A 242 -7.98 -7.77 18.40
C ILE A 242 -6.89 -8.77 18.08
N THR A 243 -7.27 -9.85 17.43
CA THR A 243 -6.38 -10.97 17.12
C THR A 243 -6.22 -11.15 15.63
N ALA A 244 -4.96 -11.25 15.16
CA ALA A 244 -4.60 -11.68 13.83
C ALA A 244 -3.51 -12.75 13.92
N SER A 245 -3.50 -13.73 13.04
CA SER A 245 -2.48 -14.77 13.06
C SER A 245 -1.99 -15.16 11.67
N TRP A 246 -0.75 -15.67 11.63
CA TRP A 246 -0.08 -16.09 10.41
C TRP A 246 0.61 -17.42 10.59
N PHE A 247 0.52 -18.27 9.57
CA PHE A 247 1.49 -19.35 9.40
C PHE A 247 2.78 -18.76 8.86
N PRO A 248 3.96 -19.11 9.41
CA PRO A 248 5.24 -18.67 8.87
C PRO A 248 5.48 -19.27 7.47
N ARG A 249 6.18 -18.53 6.60
CA ARG A 249 6.57 -19.04 5.28
C ARG A 249 7.47 -20.28 5.34
N SER A 250 8.11 -20.48 6.48
CA SER A 250 8.89 -21.67 6.82
C SER A 250 8.65 -21.99 8.28
N ARG A 251 8.40 -23.25 8.55
CA ARG A 251 8.22 -23.74 9.93
C ARG A 251 9.53 -24.11 10.61
N VAL A 252 10.61 -24.10 9.86
CA VAL A 252 11.87 -24.66 10.32
C VAL A 252 12.52 -23.79 11.40
N THR A 253 12.62 -24.35 12.59
CA THR A 253 13.61 -23.93 13.57
C THR A 253 14.77 -24.93 13.49
N VAL A 254 15.88 -24.52 12.92
CA VAL A 254 17.09 -25.36 12.92
C VAL A 254 17.54 -25.55 14.36
N PRO A 255 17.94 -26.76 14.80
CA PRO A 255 18.57 -26.96 16.12
C PRO A 255 19.66 -25.93 16.40
N GLY A 256 19.59 -25.24 17.53
CA GLY A 256 20.41 -24.05 17.83
C GLY A 256 19.90 -22.75 17.21
N SER A 257 18.80 -22.78 16.54
CA SER A 257 18.15 -21.58 15.99
C SER A 257 17.49 -20.77 17.10
N ARG A 258 17.63 -19.48 16.99
CA ARG A 258 17.05 -18.51 17.90
C ARG A 258 16.05 -17.67 17.14
N LEU A 259 14.97 -17.28 17.81
CA LEU A 259 13.90 -16.48 17.23
C LEU A 259 13.99 -15.05 17.78
N LEU A 260 13.74 -14.08 16.95
CA LEU A 260 13.48 -12.71 17.35
C LEU A 260 12.07 -12.36 16.90
N ALA A 261 11.17 -12.16 17.86
CA ALA A 261 9.83 -11.67 17.62
C ALA A 261 9.80 -10.16 17.84
N GLU A 262 9.22 -9.42 16.91
CA GLU A 262 9.24 -7.96 16.90
C GLU A 262 7.87 -7.41 16.57
N ALA A 263 7.51 -6.27 17.17
CA ALA A 263 6.33 -5.49 16.80
C ALA A 263 6.63 -4.00 16.91
N TRP A 264 5.99 -3.23 16.03
CA TRP A 264 6.02 -1.76 16.03
C TRP A 264 4.65 -1.27 16.46
N VAL A 265 4.59 -0.61 17.61
CA VAL A 265 3.33 -0.19 18.25
C VAL A 265 3.35 1.29 18.57
N ASN A 266 2.24 1.96 18.33
CA ASN A 266 2.06 3.36 18.68
C ASN A 266 1.26 3.48 19.97
N ASN A 267 1.89 3.93 21.04
CA ASN A 267 1.26 4.07 22.36
C ASN A 267 0.40 5.34 22.51
N ALA A 268 0.31 6.17 21.48
CA ALA A 268 -0.55 7.35 21.48
C ALA A 268 -1.98 7.04 21.03
N VAL A 269 -2.19 5.90 20.35
CA VAL A 269 -3.45 5.55 19.70
C VAL A 269 -3.85 4.11 20.06
N GLY A 270 -5.10 3.89 20.40
CA GLY A 270 -5.65 2.60 20.76
C GLY A 270 -6.75 2.69 21.81
N ILE A 271 -7.28 1.54 22.21
CA ILE A 271 -8.32 1.38 23.22
C ILE A 271 -7.82 0.72 24.51
N GLY A 272 -6.54 0.37 24.54
CA GLY A 272 -5.85 -0.23 25.67
C GLY A 272 -4.36 0.06 25.63
N SER A 273 -3.59 -0.69 26.43
CA SER A 273 -2.16 -0.45 26.66
C SER A 273 -1.29 -1.69 26.38
N THR A 274 -1.83 -2.70 25.75
CA THR A 274 -1.13 -4.00 25.62
C THR A 274 -0.96 -4.43 24.17
N VAL A 275 0.20 -5.01 23.88
CA VAL A 275 0.46 -5.79 22.69
C VAL A 275 1.07 -7.14 23.11
N ARG A 276 0.67 -8.22 22.43
CA ARG A 276 1.17 -9.56 22.70
C ARG A 276 1.46 -10.29 21.39
N ILE A 277 2.61 -10.95 21.35
CA ILE A 277 2.99 -11.85 20.26
C ILE A 277 3.02 -13.27 20.85
N ASP A 278 2.19 -14.15 20.30
CA ASP A 278 2.18 -15.55 20.67
C ASP A 278 2.92 -16.37 19.60
N LEU A 279 3.91 -17.15 20.03
CA LEU A 279 4.67 -18.08 19.20
C LEU A 279 4.18 -19.49 19.51
N GLU A 280 3.44 -20.10 18.60
CA GLU A 280 3.03 -21.50 18.71
C GLU A 280 4.15 -22.39 18.16
N LEU A 281 4.68 -23.24 19.02
CA LEU A 281 5.87 -24.06 18.76
C LEU A 281 5.51 -25.53 18.79
N ASN A 282 5.97 -26.32 17.83
CA ASN A 282 5.86 -27.78 17.83
C ASN A 282 7.20 -28.41 18.14
N ARG A 283 7.13 -29.46 18.87
CA ARG A 283 8.21 -30.39 19.12
C ARG A 283 8.14 -31.54 18.10
N THR A 284 9.25 -32.22 17.88
CA THR A 284 9.30 -33.39 17.02
C THR A 284 8.29 -34.45 17.52
N GLY A 285 7.16 -34.57 16.85
CA GLY A 285 6.13 -35.56 17.11
C GLY A 285 5.03 -35.20 18.11
N ALA A 286 4.93 -33.96 18.64
CA ALA A 286 3.83 -33.53 19.51
C ALA A 286 3.61 -32.02 19.46
N ALA A 287 2.36 -31.56 19.60
CA ALA A 287 2.03 -30.17 19.84
C ALA A 287 2.65 -29.71 21.18
N ILE A 288 3.22 -28.50 21.22
CA ILE A 288 4.02 -28.15 22.37
C ILE A 288 3.41 -27.10 23.22
N GLY A 289 3.00 -26.06 22.64
CA GLY A 289 2.52 -24.95 23.41
C GLY A 289 2.95 -23.61 22.84
N THR A 290 2.53 -22.59 23.54
CA THR A 290 2.65 -21.21 23.11
C THR A 290 3.59 -20.47 24.06
N ILE A 291 4.58 -19.77 23.51
CA ILE A 291 5.29 -18.73 24.24
C ILE A 291 4.61 -17.40 23.89
N SER A 292 4.03 -16.77 24.90
CA SER A 292 3.36 -15.48 24.77
C SER A 292 4.27 -14.39 25.31
N LEU A 293 4.50 -13.36 24.51
CA LEU A 293 5.37 -12.24 24.78
C LEU A 293 4.49 -10.97 24.82
N ALA A 294 4.18 -10.49 26.01
CA ALA A 294 3.28 -9.35 26.21
C ALA A 294 4.03 -8.13 26.73
N LEU A 295 3.77 -6.97 26.12
CA LEU A 295 4.21 -5.67 26.57
C LEU A 295 3.00 -4.90 27.11
N ASP A 296 3.10 -4.42 28.34
CA ASP A 296 2.07 -3.56 28.97
C ASP A 296 2.65 -2.18 29.25
N PHE A 297 2.17 -1.19 28.52
CA PHE A 297 2.61 0.21 28.67
C PHE A 297 2.13 0.87 29.97
N THR A 298 1.00 0.43 30.52
CA THR A 298 0.49 0.98 31.77
C THR A 298 1.32 0.50 32.96
N GLN A 299 1.70 -0.76 32.95
CA GLN A 299 2.51 -1.37 34.00
C GLN A 299 4.01 -1.14 33.79
N GLY A 300 4.44 -0.79 32.60
CA GLY A 300 5.84 -0.72 32.23
C GLY A 300 6.53 -2.09 32.33
N THR A 301 5.86 -3.14 31.90
CA THR A 301 6.35 -4.51 32.05
C THR A 301 6.33 -5.28 30.74
N VAL A 302 7.29 -6.20 30.57
CA VAL A 302 7.22 -7.29 29.62
C VAL A 302 6.99 -8.57 30.39
N LEU A 303 5.99 -9.33 29.96
CA LEU A 303 5.64 -10.63 30.49
C LEU A 303 5.84 -11.69 29.40
N ALA A 304 6.66 -12.69 29.66
CA ALA A 304 6.72 -13.89 28.86
C ALA A 304 6.08 -15.05 29.60
N THR A 305 5.11 -15.69 28.98
CA THR A 305 4.44 -16.89 29.55
C THR A 305 4.61 -18.07 28.62
N SER A 306 4.87 -19.23 29.19
CA SER A 306 4.87 -20.49 28.46
C SER A 306 3.66 -21.31 28.90
N LEU A 307 2.78 -21.60 27.94
CA LEU A 307 1.56 -22.39 28.13
C LEU A 307 1.65 -23.67 27.32
N SER A 308 1.52 -24.81 27.96
CA SER A 308 1.47 -26.10 27.29
C SER A 308 0.45 -27.02 27.97
N SER A 309 -0.22 -27.80 27.14
CA SER A 309 -1.01 -28.95 27.62
C SER A 309 -0.15 -30.19 27.93
N ASP A 310 1.11 -30.18 27.52
CA ASP A 310 2.08 -31.24 27.77
C ASP A 310 2.79 -30.98 29.10
N PRO A 311 2.66 -31.82 30.13
CA PRO A 311 3.33 -31.62 31.42
C PRO A 311 4.85 -31.69 31.35
N GLN A 312 5.42 -32.13 30.23
CA GLN A 312 6.86 -32.18 30.01
C GLN A 312 7.43 -30.88 29.39
N VAL A 313 6.58 -29.94 28.99
CA VAL A 313 6.99 -28.67 28.42
C VAL A 313 7.14 -27.63 29.55
N PRO A 314 8.19 -26.80 29.52
CA PRO A 314 8.37 -25.75 30.51
C PRO A 314 7.13 -24.87 30.61
N GLY A 315 6.58 -24.73 31.79
CA GLY A 315 5.51 -23.80 32.10
C GLY A 315 6.07 -22.64 32.96
N GLY A 316 5.33 -21.57 33.03
CA GLY A 316 5.65 -20.46 33.93
C GLY A 316 5.51 -19.08 33.31
N ALA A 317 5.84 -18.08 34.11
CA ALA A 317 5.84 -16.69 33.71
C ALA A 317 7.16 -16.05 34.11
N LEU A 318 7.71 -15.27 33.17
CA LEU A 318 8.90 -14.45 33.37
C LEU A 318 8.47 -13.00 33.21
N GLN A 319 8.93 -12.11 34.09
CA GLN A 319 8.54 -10.72 34.07
C GLN A 319 9.75 -9.80 34.21
N TRP A 320 9.76 -8.76 33.40
CA TRP A 320 10.76 -7.69 33.43
C TRP A 320 10.03 -6.35 33.64
N GLY A 321 10.59 -5.52 34.49
CA GLY A 321 10.16 -4.12 34.65
C GLY A 321 11.01 -3.21 33.77
N PHE A 322 10.35 -2.32 33.05
CA PHE A 322 10.98 -1.24 32.30
C PHE A 322 10.56 0.11 32.89
N ASN A 323 11.13 1.19 32.38
CA ASN A 323 10.79 2.53 32.86
C ASN A 323 9.35 2.89 32.49
N ALA A 324 8.42 2.59 33.40
CA ALA A 324 6.99 2.85 33.21
C ALA A 324 6.69 4.34 32.94
N THR A 325 7.45 5.26 33.55
CA THR A 325 7.30 6.70 33.32
C THR A 325 7.62 7.05 31.87
N ALA A 326 8.74 6.57 31.33
CA ALA A 326 9.08 6.78 29.92
C ALA A 326 8.02 6.17 28.99
N MET A 327 7.55 4.95 29.27
CA MET A 327 6.52 4.28 28.47
C MET A 327 5.18 5.00 28.46
N GLN A 328 4.84 5.71 29.51
CA GLN A 328 3.61 6.48 29.60
C GLN A 328 3.73 7.90 29.03
N THR A 329 4.90 8.52 29.10
CA THR A 329 5.11 9.91 28.72
C THR A 329 5.61 10.09 27.30
N GLN A 330 6.47 9.20 26.80
CA GLN A 330 6.96 9.24 25.44
C GLN A 330 5.91 8.67 24.47
N ARG A 331 5.30 9.53 23.68
CA ARG A 331 4.25 9.18 22.72
C ARG A 331 4.87 8.96 21.35
N GLY A 332 4.41 7.92 20.65
CA GLY A 332 4.86 7.58 19.31
C GLY A 332 5.08 6.09 19.11
N ILE A 333 5.88 5.75 18.11
CA ILE A 333 6.16 4.36 17.76
C ILE A 333 7.23 3.81 18.67
N TRP A 334 6.90 2.71 19.33
CA TRP A 334 7.81 1.88 20.11
C TRP A 334 8.13 0.62 19.32
N HIS A 335 9.39 0.24 19.28
CA HIS A 335 9.84 -1.03 18.73
C HIS A 335 10.07 -2.02 19.87
N PHE A 336 9.21 -3.02 19.95
CA PHE A 336 9.29 -4.10 20.92
C PHE A 336 9.91 -5.32 20.27
N GLY A 337 10.85 -5.97 20.94
CA GLY A 337 11.44 -7.23 20.54
C GLY A 337 11.58 -8.21 21.70
N ALA A 338 11.52 -9.48 21.38
CA ALA A 338 11.86 -10.54 22.32
C ALA A 338 12.71 -11.59 21.59
N TYR A 339 13.93 -11.73 22.06
CA TYR A 339 14.84 -12.77 21.61
C TYR A 339 14.58 -14.03 22.39
N VAL A 340 14.19 -15.08 21.70
CA VAL A 340 13.83 -16.38 22.29
C VAL A 340 14.83 -17.42 21.83
N ASP A 341 15.62 -17.92 22.76
CA ASP A 341 16.50 -19.07 22.52
C ASP A 341 15.77 -20.33 22.96
N VAL A 342 15.18 -21.03 22.00
CA VAL A 342 14.43 -22.26 22.25
C VAL A 342 15.32 -23.45 22.58
N TYR A 343 16.62 -23.30 22.50
CA TYR A 343 17.63 -24.33 22.72
C TYR A 343 18.65 -23.96 23.78
N ALA A 344 18.37 -22.95 24.60
CA ALA A 344 19.28 -22.63 25.69
C ALA A 344 19.55 -23.89 26.55
N SER A 345 20.80 -24.29 26.63
CA SER A 345 21.21 -25.51 27.38
C SER A 345 21.82 -25.11 28.71
N THR A 346 21.17 -25.50 29.79
CA THR A 346 21.74 -25.48 31.13
C THR A 346 21.75 -26.92 31.66
N ASN A 347 22.89 -27.42 32.03
CA ASN A 347 23.04 -28.78 32.62
C ASN A 347 22.43 -29.90 31.76
N ASN A 348 22.67 -29.91 30.46
CA ASN A 348 22.09 -30.87 29.50
C ASN A 348 20.56 -30.83 29.36
N GLN A 349 19.92 -29.78 29.83
CA GLN A 349 18.49 -29.52 29.58
C GLN A 349 18.36 -28.31 28.65
N ALA A 350 17.64 -28.47 27.57
CA ALA A 350 17.25 -27.35 26.68
C ALA A 350 16.06 -26.64 27.30
N LEU A 351 16.30 -25.49 27.90
CA LEU A 351 15.25 -24.64 28.46
C LEU A 351 15.10 -23.38 27.59
N PRO A 352 13.91 -23.00 27.17
CA PRO A 352 13.72 -21.74 26.48
C PRO A 352 14.12 -20.56 27.36
N SER A 353 14.98 -19.70 26.83
CA SER A 353 15.33 -18.43 27.44
C SER A 353 14.74 -17.27 26.65
N VAL A 354 14.43 -16.20 27.34
CA VAL A 354 13.86 -14.98 26.74
C VAL A 354 14.66 -13.77 27.19
N ILE A 355 14.93 -12.87 26.26
CA ILE A 355 15.53 -11.57 26.50
C ILE A 355 14.67 -10.53 25.79
N PRO A 356 13.93 -9.69 26.51
CA PRO A 356 13.15 -8.63 25.87
C PRO A 356 14.04 -7.42 25.53
N LEU A 357 13.68 -6.77 24.42
CA LEU A 357 14.29 -5.54 23.93
C LEU A 357 13.19 -4.51 23.65
N LEU A 358 13.49 -3.25 23.92
CA LEU A 358 12.53 -2.19 23.73
C LEU A 358 13.23 -0.91 23.30
N THR A 359 12.83 -0.32 22.17
CA THR A 359 13.30 0.99 21.72
C THR A 359 12.16 1.99 21.76
N ALA A 360 12.38 3.12 22.41
CA ALA A 360 11.44 4.21 22.52
C ALA A 360 11.45 5.12 21.27
N PRO A 361 10.45 5.99 21.11
CA PRO A 361 10.40 6.96 20.00
C PRO A 361 11.60 7.92 19.93
N ASP A 362 12.27 8.18 21.04
CA ASP A 362 13.48 9.02 21.10
C ASP A 362 14.78 8.25 20.75
N GLY A 363 14.67 6.95 20.44
CA GLY A 363 15.81 6.08 20.13
C GLY A 363 16.47 5.41 21.34
N SER A 364 16.02 5.72 22.57
CA SER A 364 16.52 5.04 23.78
C SER A 364 16.14 3.55 23.73
N THR A 365 17.11 2.67 23.97
CA THR A 365 16.90 1.22 23.92
C THR A 365 17.23 0.57 25.26
N TRP A 366 16.37 -0.33 25.70
CA TRP A 366 16.54 -1.15 26.88
C TRP A 366 16.61 -2.62 26.51
N VAL A 367 17.44 -3.35 27.19
CA VAL A 367 17.58 -4.81 27.07
C VAL A 367 17.34 -5.41 28.44
N GLY A 368 16.41 -6.37 28.52
CA GLY A 368 16.15 -7.09 29.77
C GLY A 368 17.22 -8.15 30.05
N GLU A 369 17.34 -8.52 31.31
CA GLU A 369 18.21 -9.61 31.70
C GLU A 369 17.70 -10.96 31.13
N PRO A 370 18.60 -11.86 30.69
CA PRO A 370 18.21 -13.19 30.26
C PRO A 370 17.47 -13.94 31.35
N ALA A 371 16.29 -14.44 31.08
CA ALA A 371 15.56 -15.31 31.98
C ALA A 371 15.15 -16.62 31.31
N VAL A 372 15.06 -17.69 32.09
CA VAL A 372 14.85 -19.06 31.60
C VAL A 372 13.59 -19.63 32.22
N PHE A 373 12.74 -20.25 31.41
CA PHE A 373 11.60 -21.02 31.90
C PHE A 373 12.09 -22.27 32.61
N THR A 374 11.57 -22.53 33.78
CA THR A 374 11.90 -23.76 34.54
C THR A 374 11.15 -24.96 33.97
N ALA A 375 11.87 -25.99 33.57
CA ALA A 375 11.27 -27.24 33.10
C ALA A 375 10.79 -28.12 34.24
N ALA A 376 9.66 -28.80 34.02
CA ALA A 376 9.19 -29.82 34.94
C ALA A 376 10.00 -31.12 34.78
N SER A 377 10.49 -31.49 33.60
CA SER A 377 11.34 -32.67 33.37
C SER A 377 11.93 -32.74 31.95
N GLY A 378 13.20 -33.01 31.84
CA GLY A 378 13.94 -33.46 30.65
C GLY A 378 14.14 -32.45 29.51
N PRO A 379 15.13 -32.68 28.62
CA PRO A 379 15.39 -31.82 27.47
C PRO A 379 14.25 -31.96 26.43
N GLN A 380 13.76 -30.82 25.93
CA GLN A 380 12.65 -30.75 25.00
C GLN A 380 13.00 -29.87 23.80
N PRO A 381 13.67 -30.39 22.76
CA PRO A 381 13.99 -29.60 21.59
C PRO A 381 12.73 -29.19 20.84
N VAL A 382 12.59 -27.88 20.61
CA VAL A 382 11.55 -27.33 19.74
C VAL A 382 11.96 -27.52 18.30
N ALA A 383 11.10 -28.12 17.48
CA ALA A 383 11.40 -28.41 16.09
C ALA A 383 10.89 -27.34 15.13
N GLU A 384 9.75 -26.71 15.42
CA GLU A 384 9.04 -25.87 14.47
C GLU A 384 8.35 -24.67 15.13
N LEU A 385 8.34 -23.54 14.43
CA LEU A 385 7.39 -22.46 14.64
C LEU A 385 6.15 -22.72 13.77
N ARG A 386 5.02 -23.02 14.40
CA ARG A 386 3.79 -23.35 13.69
C ARG A 386 2.96 -22.14 13.32
N LYS A 387 2.82 -21.20 14.25
CA LYS A 387 1.95 -20.04 14.11
C LYS A 387 2.52 -18.86 14.88
N VAL A 388 2.31 -17.67 14.32
CA VAL A 388 2.52 -16.39 15.00
C VAL A 388 1.16 -15.72 15.15
N ARG A 389 0.81 -15.30 16.35
CA ARG A 389 -0.42 -14.57 16.63
C ARG A 389 -0.08 -13.22 17.27
N LEU A 390 -0.67 -12.18 16.73
CA LEU A 390 -0.67 -10.84 17.32
C LEU A 390 -2.00 -10.62 18.04
N VAL A 391 -1.95 -10.17 19.29
CA VAL A 391 -3.10 -9.71 20.04
C VAL A 391 -2.79 -8.27 20.48
N THR A 392 -3.57 -7.30 20.04
CA THR A 392 -3.26 -5.90 20.31
C THR A 392 -4.50 -5.08 20.66
N SER A 393 -4.36 -4.23 21.66
CA SER A 393 -5.31 -3.17 22.02
C SER A 393 -4.81 -1.78 21.59
N MET A 394 -3.63 -1.73 20.96
CA MET A 394 -2.95 -0.50 20.53
C MET A 394 -2.78 -0.48 19.02
N ALA A 395 -2.57 0.71 18.46
CA ALA A 395 -2.21 0.83 17.06
C ALA A 395 -0.89 0.10 16.79
N THR A 396 -0.91 -0.82 15.83
CA THR A 396 0.23 -1.67 15.49
C THR A 396 0.55 -1.53 14.02
N GLU A 397 1.80 -1.18 13.69
CA GLU A 397 2.24 -0.94 12.31
C GLU A 397 2.82 -2.20 11.65
N GLY A 398 3.25 -3.16 12.45
CA GLY A 398 3.78 -4.41 11.91
C GLY A 398 4.17 -5.41 12.99
N VAL A 399 4.32 -6.65 12.55
CA VAL A 399 4.84 -7.77 13.35
C VAL A 399 5.81 -8.57 12.50
N GLN A 400 6.88 -9.02 13.11
CA GLN A 400 7.91 -9.80 12.44
C GLN A 400 8.45 -10.90 13.36
N VAL A 401 8.79 -12.05 12.77
CA VAL A 401 9.55 -13.12 13.44
C VAL A 401 10.68 -13.56 12.53
N THR A 402 11.90 -13.49 13.03
CA THR A 402 13.12 -13.90 12.33
C THR A 402 13.75 -15.07 13.07
N SER A 403 14.20 -16.09 12.32
CA SER A 403 14.89 -17.26 12.85
C SER A 403 16.35 -17.31 12.39
N GLY A 404 17.14 -18.21 12.98
CA GLY A 404 18.53 -18.48 12.57
C GLY A 404 19.55 -17.48 13.09
N LEU A 405 19.19 -16.70 14.08
CA LEU A 405 20.11 -15.79 14.75
C LEU A 405 21.17 -16.57 15.53
N THR A 406 22.43 -16.23 15.36
CA THR A 406 23.56 -16.88 16.08
C THR A 406 23.83 -16.25 17.44
N ALA A 407 23.41 -14.99 17.61
CA ALA A 407 23.57 -14.24 18.84
C ALA A 407 22.40 -13.26 19.03
N LEU A 408 22.25 -12.73 20.23
CA LEU A 408 21.41 -11.58 20.52
C LEU A 408 21.89 -10.39 19.66
N PRO A 409 20.99 -9.68 18.95
CA PRO A 409 21.36 -8.45 18.26
C PRO A 409 21.98 -7.44 19.24
N THR A 410 22.99 -6.73 18.79
CA THR A 410 23.50 -5.60 19.56
C THR A 410 22.41 -4.52 19.72
N VAL A 411 22.53 -3.69 20.73
CA VAL A 411 21.60 -2.55 20.94
C VAL A 411 21.49 -1.69 19.68
N ALA A 412 22.63 -1.43 19.01
CA ALA A 412 22.66 -0.65 17.79
C ALA A 412 21.91 -1.34 16.62
N GLU A 413 22.12 -2.63 16.41
CA GLU A 413 21.43 -3.40 15.37
C GLU A 413 19.91 -3.48 15.62
N PHE A 414 19.51 -3.66 16.87
CA PHE A 414 18.09 -3.69 17.23
C PHE A 414 17.44 -2.32 17.06
N SER A 415 18.09 -1.27 17.57
CA SER A 415 17.60 0.11 17.44
C SER A 415 17.51 0.55 15.97
N GLN A 416 18.51 0.19 15.15
CA GLN A 416 18.50 0.47 13.71
C GLN A 416 17.32 -0.21 12.99
N ALA A 417 16.97 -1.42 13.36
CA ALA A 417 15.83 -2.11 12.76
C ALA A 417 14.48 -1.50 13.16
N GLY A 418 14.42 -0.80 14.29
CA GLY A 418 13.26 -0.03 14.73
C GLY A 418 13.05 1.28 13.97
N THR A 419 14.07 1.71 13.20
CA THR A 419 14.04 2.96 12.44
C THR A 419 14.27 2.68 10.95
N TRP A 420 13.62 3.42 10.09
CA TRP A 420 13.82 3.36 8.64
C TRP A 420 13.61 4.72 8.02
N ILE A 421 14.27 4.94 6.88
CA ILE A 421 14.07 6.17 6.12
C ILE A 421 12.75 6.06 5.37
N LYS A 422 11.79 6.86 5.76
CA LYS A 422 10.49 6.94 5.08
C LYS A 422 10.65 7.67 3.75
N THR A 423 10.43 6.95 2.67
CA THR A 423 10.54 7.46 1.30
C THR A 423 9.22 7.47 0.56
N ALA A 424 8.15 7.06 1.24
CA ALA A 424 6.79 7.09 0.72
C ALA A 424 5.80 7.56 1.80
N GLU A 425 4.68 8.10 1.32
CA GLU A 425 3.58 8.63 2.13
C GLU A 425 2.26 8.14 1.54
N LEU A 426 1.49 7.41 2.34
CA LEU A 426 0.20 6.87 1.92
C LEU A 426 -0.93 7.46 2.77
N ASP A 427 -2.03 7.83 2.12
CA ASP A 427 -3.28 8.15 2.81
C ASP A 427 -3.92 6.88 3.37
N GLU A 428 -4.99 7.03 4.18
CA GLU A 428 -5.70 5.93 4.81
C GLU A 428 -6.13 4.85 3.82
N ALA A 429 -6.20 3.62 4.32
CA ALA A 429 -6.55 2.46 3.51
C ALA A 429 -7.99 2.55 2.98
N ILE A 430 -8.12 2.32 1.68
CA ILE A 430 -9.40 2.29 0.96
C ILE A 430 -9.51 1.02 0.15
N LEU A 431 -10.72 0.71 -0.32
CA LEU A 431 -11.07 -0.46 -1.11
C LEU A 431 -10.63 -1.77 -0.44
N PRO A 432 -11.43 -2.28 0.50
CA PRO A 432 -11.16 -3.57 1.11
C PRO A 432 -11.20 -4.68 0.06
N LEU A 433 -10.19 -5.56 0.08
CA LEU A 433 -10.02 -6.64 -0.88
C LEU A 433 -10.15 -7.99 -0.18
N ARG A 434 -10.96 -8.87 -0.75
CA ARG A 434 -11.11 -10.27 -0.35
C ARG A 434 -10.25 -11.20 -1.20
N THR A 435 -9.86 -10.73 -2.36
CA THR A 435 -8.86 -11.33 -3.24
C THR A 435 -7.97 -10.25 -3.83
N ILE A 436 -6.69 -10.55 -4.04
CA ILE A 436 -5.78 -9.64 -4.71
C ILE A 436 -5.93 -9.85 -6.21
N PRO A 437 -6.30 -8.80 -7.00
CA PRO A 437 -6.44 -8.92 -8.43
C PRO A 437 -5.14 -9.31 -9.10
N LYS A 438 -5.24 -10.00 -10.23
CA LYS A 438 -4.11 -10.27 -11.11
C LYS A 438 -3.64 -8.94 -11.70
N ILE A 439 -2.36 -8.68 -11.60
CA ILE A 439 -1.72 -7.50 -12.19
C ILE A 439 -0.77 -7.92 -13.30
N SER A 440 -0.55 -7.01 -14.25
CA SER A 440 0.41 -7.15 -15.32
C SER A 440 1.10 -5.82 -15.59
N GLY A 441 2.25 -5.85 -16.22
CA GLY A 441 3.03 -4.66 -16.50
C GLY A 441 3.99 -4.30 -15.36
N SER A 442 4.38 -3.04 -15.31
CA SER A 442 5.29 -2.52 -14.29
C SER A 442 4.56 -2.22 -12.97
N GLN A 443 5.33 -2.08 -11.90
CA GLN A 443 4.79 -1.62 -10.60
C GLN A 443 4.09 -0.26 -10.74
N TRP A 444 4.63 0.65 -11.56
CA TRP A 444 4.02 1.95 -11.83
C TRP A 444 2.67 1.83 -12.54
N ASP A 445 2.57 0.95 -13.54
CA ASP A 445 1.32 0.69 -14.25
C ASP A 445 0.26 0.10 -13.31
N ALA A 446 0.66 -0.83 -12.44
CA ALA A 446 -0.24 -1.41 -11.43
C ALA A 446 -0.73 -0.35 -10.42
N ILE A 447 0.17 0.52 -9.93
CA ILE A 447 -0.19 1.65 -9.07
C ILE A 447 -1.15 2.59 -9.79
N GLY A 448 -0.92 2.88 -11.08
CA GLY A 448 -1.80 3.69 -11.91
C GLY A 448 -3.19 3.09 -12.07
N GLN A 449 -3.29 1.77 -12.27
CA GLN A 449 -4.58 1.05 -12.33
C GLN A 449 -5.33 1.14 -10.99
N ILE A 450 -4.63 0.95 -9.86
CA ILE A 450 -5.22 1.09 -8.53
C ILE A 450 -5.68 2.54 -8.29
N ALA A 451 -4.87 3.53 -8.68
CA ALA A 451 -5.19 4.94 -8.55
C ALA A 451 -6.46 5.29 -9.34
N LYS A 452 -6.56 4.82 -10.58
CA LYS A 452 -7.74 5.01 -11.42
C LYS A 452 -9.00 4.37 -10.79
N ALA A 453 -8.91 3.12 -10.37
CA ALA A 453 -10.03 2.39 -9.79
C ALA A 453 -10.51 2.96 -8.45
N SER A 454 -9.62 3.56 -7.68
CA SER A 454 -9.87 4.10 -6.33
C SER A 454 -10.07 5.61 -6.31
N MET A 455 -10.05 6.28 -7.46
CA MET A 455 -10.08 7.75 -7.55
C MET A 455 -8.99 8.39 -6.69
N SER A 456 -7.83 7.81 -6.70
CA SER A 456 -6.66 8.25 -5.95
C SER A 456 -5.61 8.86 -6.90
N THR A 457 -4.67 9.59 -6.34
CA THR A 457 -3.53 10.13 -7.09
C THR A 457 -2.23 9.54 -6.57
N ALA A 458 -1.30 9.27 -7.47
CA ALA A 458 0.05 8.81 -7.16
C ALA A 458 1.07 9.75 -7.82
N GLU A 459 2.03 10.18 -7.05
CA GLU A 459 3.11 11.07 -7.51
C GLU A 459 4.42 10.80 -6.79
N ILE A 460 5.52 11.20 -7.39
CA ILE A 460 6.80 11.37 -6.70
C ILE A 460 7.00 12.87 -6.45
N ASP A 461 7.18 13.27 -5.20
CA ASP A 461 7.36 14.67 -4.85
C ASP A 461 8.74 15.22 -5.29
N GLU A 462 8.95 16.52 -5.14
CA GLU A 462 10.19 17.22 -5.53
C GLU A 462 11.43 16.65 -4.83
N ARG A 463 11.26 16.02 -3.69
CA ARG A 463 12.33 15.39 -2.88
C ARG A 463 12.56 13.93 -3.25
N GLY A 464 11.81 13.40 -4.21
CA GLY A 464 11.87 12.02 -4.63
C GLY A 464 11.16 11.05 -3.69
N ARG A 465 10.19 11.52 -2.89
CA ARG A 465 9.33 10.68 -2.05
C ARG A 465 8.04 10.38 -2.79
N PHE A 466 7.59 9.14 -2.72
CA PHE A 466 6.30 8.74 -3.25
C PHE A 466 5.17 9.28 -2.37
N ARG A 467 4.07 9.74 -2.99
CA ARG A 467 2.85 10.18 -2.31
C ARG A 467 1.63 9.54 -2.94
N TRP A 468 0.84 8.92 -2.11
CA TRP A 468 -0.47 8.39 -2.43
C TRP A 468 -1.54 9.17 -1.71
N ARG A 469 -2.48 9.73 -2.45
CA ARG A 469 -3.59 10.51 -1.92
C ARG A 469 -4.90 9.90 -2.39
N ASN A 470 -5.73 9.50 -1.45
CA ASN A 470 -7.02 8.92 -1.77
C ASN A 470 -8.10 9.99 -2.01
N PHE A 471 -9.25 9.58 -2.55
CA PHE A 471 -10.34 10.47 -2.91
C PHE A 471 -10.87 11.30 -1.73
N THR A 472 -10.75 10.85 -0.49
CA THR A 472 -11.29 11.54 0.69
C THR A 472 -10.64 12.90 0.91
N ARG A 473 -9.39 13.06 0.47
CA ARG A 473 -8.66 14.31 0.55
C ARG A 473 -9.33 15.43 -0.26
N PHE A 474 -9.86 15.08 -1.43
CA PHE A 474 -10.49 16.01 -2.35
C PHE A 474 -12.00 16.13 -2.14
N ALA A 475 -12.63 15.19 -1.45
CA ALA A 475 -14.05 15.21 -1.13
C ALA A 475 -14.42 16.27 -0.10
N THR A 476 -13.48 16.68 0.76
CA THR A 476 -13.71 17.76 1.72
C THR A 476 -13.12 19.06 1.20
N ALA A 477 -13.98 20.04 0.96
CA ALA A 477 -13.54 21.36 0.50
C ALA A 477 -12.71 22.05 1.59
N PRO A 478 -11.44 22.43 1.34
CA PRO A 478 -10.65 23.20 2.27
C PRO A 478 -11.26 24.61 2.44
N THR A 479 -11.13 25.14 3.64
CA THR A 479 -11.68 26.46 4.00
C THR A 479 -10.60 27.56 4.04
N ALA A 480 -9.33 27.17 4.02
CA ALA A 480 -8.20 28.07 4.06
C ALA A 480 -7.20 27.76 2.93
N PRO A 481 -6.62 28.77 2.29
CA PRO A 481 -5.58 28.59 1.29
C PRO A 481 -4.21 28.41 1.94
N ASP A 482 -3.34 27.65 1.27
CA ASP A 482 -1.91 27.62 1.55
C ASP A 482 -1.20 28.88 1.05
N LEU A 483 -1.71 29.48 -0.03
CA LEU A 483 -1.17 30.67 -0.67
C LEU A 483 -2.30 31.47 -1.33
N THR A 484 -2.18 32.81 -1.30
CA THR A 484 -3.09 33.70 -2.06
C THR A 484 -2.33 34.31 -3.24
N LEU A 485 -2.87 34.13 -4.44
CA LEU A 485 -2.40 34.69 -5.69
C LEU A 485 -3.39 35.76 -6.16
N THR A 486 -2.89 36.94 -6.54
CA THR A 486 -3.71 38.08 -6.94
C THR A 486 -3.33 38.56 -8.30
N SER A 487 -4.28 39.03 -9.12
CA SER A 487 -4.03 39.63 -10.43
C SER A 487 -3.25 40.95 -10.34
N VAL A 488 -3.33 41.64 -9.22
CA VAL A 488 -2.57 42.90 -9.01
C VAL A 488 -1.08 42.63 -8.81
N ARG A 489 -0.69 41.41 -8.42
CA ARG A 489 0.68 41.15 -7.99
C ARG A 489 1.32 39.90 -8.58
N ASN A 490 0.61 38.79 -8.54
CA ASN A 490 1.19 37.46 -8.76
C ASN A 490 0.76 36.82 -10.09
N ILE A 491 -0.40 37.16 -10.63
CA ILE A 491 -0.98 36.52 -11.80
C ILE A 491 -0.73 37.43 -13.01
N ALA A 492 -0.05 36.88 -14.01
CA ALA A 492 0.21 37.59 -15.27
C ALA A 492 -0.89 37.31 -16.32
N ALA A 493 -1.41 36.10 -16.35
CA ALA A 493 -2.49 35.71 -17.23
C ALA A 493 -3.36 34.63 -16.56
N LEU A 494 -4.66 34.73 -16.80
CA LEU A 494 -5.66 33.85 -16.21
C LEU A 494 -6.82 33.65 -17.18
N THR A 495 -7.19 32.42 -17.40
CA THR A 495 -8.46 32.05 -18.06
C THR A 495 -9.21 31.09 -17.13
N VAL A 496 -10.51 31.31 -16.94
CA VAL A 496 -11.36 30.44 -16.14
C VAL A 496 -12.48 29.92 -17.03
N THR A 497 -12.74 28.63 -16.94
CA THR A 497 -13.84 27.96 -17.64
C THR A 497 -14.70 27.19 -16.65
N GLU A 498 -16.00 27.20 -16.90
CA GLU A 498 -16.96 26.29 -16.25
C GLU A 498 -17.74 25.59 -17.34
N GLU A 499 -17.80 24.27 -17.28
CA GLU A 499 -18.42 23.46 -18.32
C GLU A 499 -19.51 22.57 -17.72
N ILE A 500 -20.69 22.55 -18.35
CA ILE A 500 -21.75 21.63 -17.94
C ILE A 500 -21.33 20.17 -18.07
N ASP A 501 -20.47 19.87 -19.02
CA ASP A 501 -19.96 18.52 -19.24
C ASP A 501 -19.12 18.00 -18.08
N ALA A 502 -18.68 18.88 -17.18
CA ALA A 502 -18.03 18.51 -15.93
C ALA A 502 -19.01 18.19 -14.79
N CYS A 503 -20.30 18.55 -14.97
CA CYS A 503 -21.34 18.24 -13.97
C CYS A 503 -21.69 16.76 -14.01
N ARG A 504 -21.77 16.12 -12.83
CA ARG A 504 -22.24 14.72 -12.66
C ARG A 504 -23.04 14.61 -11.36
N ASN A 505 -24.36 14.66 -11.47
CA ASN A 505 -25.26 14.60 -10.32
C ASN A 505 -25.90 13.22 -10.11
N PHE A 506 -25.66 12.29 -11.03
CA PHE A 506 -26.02 10.88 -10.92
C PHE A 506 -24.78 10.03 -11.17
N CYS A 507 -24.22 9.43 -10.11
CA CYS A 507 -22.99 8.67 -10.22
C CYS A 507 -23.21 7.20 -9.85
N VAL A 508 -22.69 6.32 -10.68
CA VAL A 508 -22.74 4.87 -10.51
C VAL A 508 -21.34 4.30 -10.53
N GLN A 509 -20.98 3.52 -9.53
CA GLN A 509 -19.73 2.76 -9.48
C GLN A 509 -20.03 1.27 -9.45
N PRO A 510 -19.65 0.52 -10.50
CA PRO A 510 -19.76 -0.95 -10.49
C PRO A 510 -18.80 -1.59 -9.48
N ALA A 511 -19.23 -2.70 -8.91
CA ALA A 511 -18.43 -3.53 -8.00
C ALA A 511 -18.61 -5.02 -8.30
N LYS A 512 -17.55 -5.79 -8.14
CA LYS A 512 -17.60 -7.25 -8.06
C LYS A 512 -17.66 -7.64 -6.59
N ASP A 513 -18.87 -7.83 -6.05
CA ASP A 513 -19.07 -8.11 -4.62
C ASP A 513 -18.74 -9.57 -4.27
N TRP A 514 -17.62 -9.76 -3.59
CA TRP A 514 -17.14 -11.04 -3.09
C TRP A 514 -17.76 -11.44 -1.74
N GLY A 515 -18.62 -10.61 -1.15
CA GLY A 515 -19.12 -10.78 0.20
C GLY A 515 -19.86 -12.10 0.45
N ALA A 516 -20.51 -12.64 -0.56
CA ALA A 516 -21.27 -13.88 -0.46
C ALA A 516 -20.56 -15.11 -1.08
N VAL A 517 -19.37 -14.90 -1.68
CA VAL A 517 -18.58 -15.97 -2.30
C VAL A 517 -17.80 -16.72 -1.21
N ARG A 518 -17.68 -18.02 -1.35
CA ARG A 518 -16.90 -18.89 -0.46
C ARG A 518 -15.79 -19.56 -1.25
N ALA A 519 -14.69 -19.89 -0.58
CA ALA A 519 -13.65 -20.68 -1.16
C ALA A 519 -14.00 -22.17 -1.08
N THR A 520 -13.82 -22.90 -2.17
CA THR A 520 -13.97 -24.35 -2.26
C THR A 520 -12.71 -24.96 -2.84
N ALA A 521 -12.46 -26.24 -2.50
CA ALA A 521 -11.35 -26.95 -3.10
C ALA A 521 -11.64 -27.22 -4.59
N GLY A 522 -10.67 -26.90 -5.44
CA GLY A 522 -10.65 -27.29 -6.86
C GLY A 522 -10.15 -28.72 -7.05
N ASP A 523 -9.78 -29.08 -8.25
CA ASP A 523 -9.25 -30.40 -8.58
C ASP A 523 -7.89 -30.62 -7.90
N ILE A 524 -7.79 -31.75 -7.18
CA ILE A 524 -6.61 -32.05 -6.38
C ILE A 524 -5.54 -32.69 -7.26
N VAL A 525 -4.33 -32.13 -7.23
CA VAL A 525 -3.16 -32.78 -7.83
C VAL A 525 -2.41 -33.59 -6.80
N SER A 526 -2.18 -34.85 -7.13
CA SER A 526 -1.36 -35.75 -6.33
C SER A 526 -0.13 -36.15 -7.15
N ASP A 527 1.06 -35.87 -6.65
CA ASP A 527 2.33 -36.19 -7.29
C ASP A 527 3.06 -37.27 -6.48
N THR A 528 3.35 -38.39 -7.14
CA THR A 528 4.06 -39.54 -6.58
C THR A 528 5.50 -39.65 -7.08
N VAL A 529 5.93 -38.76 -7.97
CA VAL A 529 7.28 -38.81 -8.56
C VAL A 529 8.32 -38.43 -7.51
N VAL A 530 9.28 -39.34 -7.31
CA VAL A 530 10.44 -39.08 -6.46
C VAL A 530 11.42 -38.13 -7.16
N ARG A 531 11.72 -37.03 -6.49
CA ARG A 531 12.67 -36.01 -6.98
C ARG A 531 13.72 -35.70 -5.93
N GLU A 532 14.94 -35.48 -6.36
CA GLU A 532 16.02 -35.05 -5.48
C GLU A 532 15.95 -33.55 -5.25
N ILE A 533 16.10 -33.15 -3.97
CA ILE A 533 16.27 -31.77 -3.56
C ILE A 533 17.72 -31.62 -3.11
N PRO A 534 18.57 -30.88 -3.84
CA PRO A 534 20.00 -30.74 -3.52
C PRO A 534 20.22 -30.21 -2.10
N ALA A 535 21.33 -30.58 -1.49
CA ALA A 535 21.77 -30.01 -0.22
C ALA A 535 21.92 -28.49 -0.37
N ASN A 536 21.35 -27.71 0.56
CA ASN A 536 21.33 -26.25 0.51
C ASN A 536 20.83 -25.68 -0.84
N GLY A 537 19.98 -26.43 -1.55
CA GLY A 537 19.49 -26.10 -2.87
C GLY A 537 17.95 -26.10 -2.93
N SER A 538 17.42 -25.87 -4.11
CA SER A 538 15.96 -25.84 -4.34
C SER A 538 15.54 -26.74 -5.49
N LEU A 539 14.32 -27.28 -5.37
CA LEU A 539 13.59 -27.97 -6.41
C LEU A 539 12.34 -27.14 -6.74
N THR A 540 12.14 -26.86 -8.03
CA THR A 540 10.94 -26.17 -8.51
C THR A 540 10.11 -27.11 -9.37
N MET A 541 8.82 -27.14 -9.13
CA MET A 541 7.85 -27.96 -9.84
C MET A 541 6.66 -27.10 -10.27
N SER A 542 6.09 -27.40 -11.42
CA SER A 542 4.95 -26.68 -11.97
C SER A 542 3.78 -27.63 -12.19
N TYR A 543 2.60 -27.20 -11.75
CA TYR A 543 1.35 -27.92 -11.91
C TYR A 543 0.35 -27.02 -12.63
N VAL A 544 -0.24 -27.53 -13.71
CA VAL A 544 -1.21 -26.77 -14.52
C VAL A 544 -2.60 -26.95 -13.92
N PHE A 545 -3.27 -25.84 -13.69
CA PHE A 545 -4.66 -25.76 -13.25
C PHE A 545 -5.45 -24.82 -14.16
N GLY A 546 -6.78 -24.95 -14.16
CA GLY A 546 -7.65 -24.02 -14.85
C GLY A 546 -7.56 -22.59 -14.32
N GLU A 547 -8.06 -21.64 -15.09
CA GLU A 547 -8.07 -20.21 -14.71
C GLU A 547 -9.03 -19.89 -13.56
N GLU A 548 -9.93 -20.82 -13.22
CA GLU A 548 -10.94 -20.65 -12.19
C GLU A 548 -10.41 -20.73 -10.76
N GLU A 549 -9.22 -21.29 -10.56
CA GLU A 549 -8.60 -21.36 -9.24
C GLU A 549 -8.07 -19.99 -8.83
N LEU A 550 -8.47 -19.54 -7.66
CA LEU A 550 -7.99 -18.27 -7.11
C LEU A 550 -6.56 -18.40 -6.58
N ASP A 551 -6.31 -19.43 -5.81
CA ASP A 551 -5.02 -19.64 -5.18
C ASP A 551 -4.88 -21.05 -4.63
N VAL A 552 -3.71 -21.34 -4.08
CA VAL A 552 -3.42 -22.58 -3.37
C VAL A 552 -2.59 -22.25 -2.13
N GLY A 553 -2.98 -22.83 -1.00
CA GLY A 553 -2.18 -22.74 0.22
C GLY A 553 -0.84 -23.46 0.07
N PRO A 554 0.24 -23.01 0.71
CA PRO A 554 1.48 -23.78 0.75
C PRO A 554 1.21 -25.16 1.38
N PRO A 555 1.96 -26.17 0.99
CA PRO A 555 1.86 -27.47 1.65
C PRO A 555 2.06 -27.32 3.15
N ASP A 556 1.07 -27.76 3.91
CA ASP A 556 0.96 -27.47 5.34
C ASP A 556 1.93 -28.27 6.19
N THR A 557 2.38 -29.41 5.70
CA THR A 557 3.19 -30.35 6.50
C THR A 557 4.12 -31.20 5.65
N ASP A 558 5.27 -31.51 6.22
CA ASP A 558 6.22 -32.51 5.79
C ASP A 558 6.19 -33.74 6.74
N ASP A 559 5.02 -34.07 7.27
CA ASP A 559 4.80 -35.16 8.21
C ASP A 559 5.02 -36.58 7.62
N ASP A 560 5.03 -37.59 8.47
CA ASP A 560 5.11 -38.98 8.07
C ASP A 560 3.94 -39.43 7.21
N SER A 561 2.80 -38.73 7.26
CA SER A 561 1.65 -38.91 6.38
C SER A 561 1.31 -37.62 5.64
N VAL A 562 0.97 -37.76 4.37
CA VAL A 562 0.42 -36.62 3.60
C VAL A 562 -1.00 -36.35 4.11
N VAL A 563 -1.28 -35.10 4.47
CA VAL A 563 -2.58 -34.68 4.99
C VAL A 563 -3.65 -34.84 3.91
N THR A 564 -4.77 -35.42 4.26
CA THR A 564 -5.86 -35.68 3.30
C THR A 564 -6.75 -34.48 3.00
N THR A 565 -6.74 -33.47 3.86
CA THR A 565 -7.67 -32.32 3.78
C THR A 565 -7.05 -31.03 3.27
N GLY A 566 -5.72 -30.94 3.13
CA GLY A 566 -5.01 -29.75 2.69
C GLY A 566 -3.87 -30.05 1.74
N SER A 567 -3.19 -29.00 1.27
CA SER A 567 -1.94 -29.16 0.54
C SER A 567 -0.86 -29.64 1.48
N SER A 568 -0.02 -30.57 1.01
CA SER A 568 1.01 -31.20 1.83
C SER A 568 2.16 -31.72 0.98
N PHE A 569 3.32 -31.92 1.58
CA PHE A 569 4.46 -32.57 0.96
C PHE A 569 5.19 -33.47 1.95
N ARG A 570 5.95 -34.40 1.44
CA ARG A 570 6.75 -35.34 2.24
C ARG A 570 8.15 -35.47 1.66
N VAL A 571 9.17 -35.29 2.48
CA VAL A 571 10.58 -35.43 2.12
C VAL A 571 11.31 -36.36 3.07
N ALA A 572 12.31 -37.07 2.55
CA ALA A 572 13.14 -37.97 3.36
C ALA A 572 14.60 -37.94 2.88
N THR A 573 15.50 -38.48 3.68
CA THR A 573 16.95 -38.60 3.36
C THR A 573 17.26 -39.71 2.37
N GLN A 574 16.32 -40.64 2.13
CA GLN A 574 16.48 -41.74 1.18
C GLN A 574 15.35 -41.71 0.17
N ASN A 575 15.63 -42.17 -1.06
CA ASN A 575 14.66 -42.19 -2.16
C ASN A 575 13.77 -43.44 -2.18
N ALA A 576 13.55 -44.08 -1.03
CA ALA A 576 12.74 -45.30 -0.90
C ALA A 576 11.38 -44.97 -0.27
N ALA A 577 10.30 -45.57 -0.81
CA ALA A 577 8.97 -45.49 -0.26
C ALA A 577 8.97 -45.99 1.20
N GLY A 578 8.17 -45.35 2.06
CA GLY A 578 8.07 -45.68 3.47
C GLY A 578 9.22 -45.21 4.34
N THR A 579 10.23 -44.53 3.77
CA THR A 579 11.28 -43.90 4.57
C THR A 579 10.66 -42.87 5.50
N LYS A 580 11.13 -42.80 6.73
CA LYS A 580 10.67 -41.79 7.69
C LYS A 580 10.90 -40.36 7.17
N ALA A 581 9.86 -39.53 7.21
CA ALA A 581 9.94 -38.14 6.77
C ALA A 581 10.90 -37.32 7.67
N VAL A 582 11.63 -36.40 7.06
CA VAL A 582 12.44 -35.41 7.75
C VAL A 582 11.64 -34.13 7.88
N LYS A 583 11.26 -33.79 9.11
CA LYS A 583 10.47 -32.61 9.38
C LYS A 583 11.34 -31.36 9.48
N GLY A 584 10.80 -30.26 9.04
CA GLY A 584 11.42 -28.97 9.23
C GLY A 584 12.72 -28.74 8.43
N ALA A 585 13.02 -29.55 7.45
CA ALA A 585 14.24 -29.47 6.65
C ALA A 585 14.06 -28.67 5.36
N VAL A 586 12.85 -28.43 4.94
CA VAL A 586 12.51 -27.82 3.64
C VAL A 586 11.51 -26.69 3.82
N ASP A 587 11.78 -25.57 3.14
CA ASP A 587 10.79 -24.51 2.95
C ASP A 587 9.98 -24.76 1.69
N ALA A 588 8.68 -24.56 1.77
CA ALA A 588 7.79 -24.62 0.64
C ALA A 588 7.29 -23.21 0.29
N LEU A 589 7.54 -22.80 -0.92
CA LEU A 589 6.98 -21.57 -1.51
C LEU A 589 6.07 -21.95 -2.66
N VAL A 590 4.84 -21.47 -2.61
CA VAL A 590 3.87 -21.63 -3.68
C VAL A 590 3.65 -20.31 -4.38
N ARG A 591 3.73 -20.31 -5.71
CA ARG A 591 3.43 -19.15 -6.56
C ARG A 591 2.42 -19.57 -7.63
N ARG A 592 1.52 -18.68 -7.97
CA ARG A 592 0.62 -18.85 -9.09
C ARG A 592 1.11 -18.01 -10.27
N GLU A 593 1.27 -18.67 -11.42
CA GLU A 593 1.68 -18.04 -12.67
C GLU A 593 0.73 -18.53 -13.78
N ASP A 594 -0.11 -17.65 -14.30
CA ASP A 594 -0.96 -17.86 -15.49
C ASP A 594 -1.54 -19.28 -15.66
N GLY A 595 -2.41 -19.71 -14.73
CA GLY A 595 -3.01 -21.04 -14.78
C GLY A 595 -2.08 -22.18 -14.33
N THR A 596 -0.87 -21.83 -13.91
CA THR A 596 0.12 -22.77 -13.39
C THR A 596 0.43 -22.44 -11.93
N ILE A 597 0.54 -23.47 -11.11
CA ILE A 597 1.01 -23.36 -9.74
C ILE A 597 2.44 -23.85 -9.68
N VAL A 598 3.35 -22.99 -9.26
CA VAL A 598 4.75 -23.29 -9.09
C VAL A 598 5.03 -23.55 -7.61
N LEU A 599 5.42 -24.79 -7.27
CA LEU A 599 5.89 -25.17 -5.96
C LEU A 599 7.41 -25.20 -5.95
N ARG A 600 8.02 -24.39 -5.09
CA ARG A 600 9.47 -24.40 -4.84
C ARG A 600 9.73 -24.96 -3.45
N LEU A 601 10.45 -26.07 -3.38
CA LEU A 601 10.95 -26.66 -2.15
C LEU A 601 12.43 -26.31 -1.98
N THR A 602 12.79 -25.65 -0.89
CA THR A 602 14.16 -25.22 -0.60
C THR A 602 14.70 -26.03 0.59
N ASN A 603 15.69 -26.88 0.33
CA ASN A 603 16.35 -27.70 1.34
C ASN A 603 17.36 -26.87 2.13
N ARG A 604 17.21 -26.81 3.43
CA ARG A 604 18.10 -26.08 4.36
C ARG A 604 19.17 -26.92 5.00
N THR A 605 19.23 -28.20 4.67
CA THR A 605 20.20 -29.12 5.26
C THR A 605 21.43 -29.30 4.37
N ALA A 606 22.52 -29.68 4.98
CA ALA A 606 23.75 -30.04 4.25
C ALA A 606 23.68 -31.42 3.56
N THR A 607 22.56 -32.12 3.67
CA THR A 607 22.31 -33.41 3.03
C THR A 607 21.23 -33.27 1.98
N LYS A 608 21.35 -34.02 0.90
CA LYS A 608 20.29 -34.07 -0.12
C LYS A 608 19.05 -34.77 0.43
N LEU A 609 17.89 -34.29 0.02
CA LEU A 609 16.59 -34.84 0.37
C LEU A 609 15.85 -35.30 -0.88
N TYR A 610 14.83 -36.09 -0.70
CA TYR A 610 13.99 -36.61 -1.77
C TYR A 610 12.51 -36.41 -1.45
N THR A 611 11.72 -36.01 -2.44
CA THR A 611 10.26 -36.14 -2.33
C THR A 611 9.92 -37.63 -2.41
N VAL A 612 9.30 -38.15 -1.38
CA VAL A 612 9.03 -39.61 -1.32
C VAL A 612 7.56 -39.87 -0.97
N ASP A 613 7.00 -40.87 -1.59
CA ASP A 613 5.66 -41.34 -1.23
C ASP A 613 5.66 -42.13 0.09
N GLN A 614 4.58 -41.99 0.80
CA GLN A 614 4.24 -42.95 1.83
C GLN A 614 3.63 -44.19 1.14
N SER A 615 3.80 -45.38 1.68
CA SER A 615 3.26 -46.62 1.13
C SER A 615 1.80 -46.42 0.69
N GLY A 616 1.59 -46.24 -0.61
CA GLY A 616 0.30 -46.04 -1.25
C GLY A 616 -0.27 -44.61 -1.30
N GLY A 617 0.50 -43.57 -0.97
CA GLY A 617 0.04 -42.19 -1.03
C GLY A 617 1.01 -41.25 -1.80
N PRO A 618 0.59 -40.04 -2.16
CA PRO A 618 1.42 -39.10 -2.88
C PRO A 618 2.54 -38.53 -1.99
N SER A 619 3.65 -38.16 -2.61
CA SER A 619 4.72 -37.39 -1.95
C SER A 619 4.39 -35.90 -1.82
N ILE A 620 3.59 -35.40 -2.75
CA ILE A 620 3.10 -34.02 -2.80
C ILE A 620 1.62 -34.06 -3.13
N ARG A 621 0.84 -33.28 -2.41
CA ARG A 621 -0.57 -33.08 -2.65
C ARG A 621 -0.85 -31.59 -2.70
N ILE A 622 -1.35 -31.08 -3.81
CA ILE A 622 -1.74 -29.70 -4.00
C ILE A 622 -3.26 -29.62 -4.08
N VAL A 623 -3.85 -28.81 -3.23
CA VAL A 623 -5.28 -28.54 -3.20
C VAL A 623 -5.46 -27.09 -3.63
N PRO A 624 -5.73 -26.83 -4.92
CA PRO A 624 -6.06 -25.49 -5.38
C PRO A 624 -7.42 -25.09 -4.82
N ILE A 625 -7.64 -23.81 -4.70
CA ILE A 625 -8.91 -23.27 -4.23
C ILE A 625 -9.45 -22.26 -5.22
N ARG A 626 -10.73 -22.36 -5.42
CA ARG A 626 -11.49 -21.47 -6.30
C ARG A 626 -12.72 -20.94 -5.56
N PRO A 627 -13.33 -19.87 -6.07
CA PRO A 627 -14.63 -19.44 -5.58
C PRO A 627 -15.69 -20.49 -5.87
N ASP A 628 -16.68 -20.66 -4.98
CA ASP A 628 -17.83 -21.53 -5.18
C ASP A 628 -18.78 -21.01 -6.26
N ARG A 629 -18.66 -19.75 -6.57
CA ARG A 629 -19.38 -19.01 -7.60
C ARG A 629 -18.66 -17.71 -7.94
N ASP A 630 -19.02 -17.10 -9.05
CA ASP A 630 -18.57 -15.77 -9.40
C ASP A 630 -19.02 -14.72 -8.39
N PRO A 631 -18.25 -13.62 -8.23
CA PRO A 631 -18.69 -12.49 -7.44
C PRO A 631 -19.97 -11.90 -8.02
N VAL A 632 -20.83 -11.39 -7.16
CA VAL A 632 -22.08 -10.76 -7.60
C VAL A 632 -21.77 -9.37 -8.12
N GLU A 633 -22.15 -9.09 -9.36
CA GLU A 633 -22.09 -7.73 -9.88
C GLU A 633 -23.13 -6.85 -9.18
N ARG A 634 -22.66 -5.76 -8.63
CA ARG A 634 -23.46 -4.76 -7.92
C ARG A 634 -23.04 -3.37 -8.34
N GLN A 635 -23.89 -2.40 -8.02
CA GLN A 635 -23.64 -1.00 -8.32
C GLN A 635 -23.84 -0.15 -7.07
N GLY A 636 -22.80 0.61 -6.69
CA GLY A 636 -22.94 1.72 -5.76
C GLY A 636 -23.54 2.90 -6.52
N VAL A 637 -24.63 3.45 -6.07
CA VAL A 637 -25.33 4.56 -6.73
C VAL A 637 -25.42 5.74 -5.77
N SER A 638 -25.07 6.92 -6.24
CA SER A 638 -25.26 8.17 -5.51
C SER A 638 -26.04 9.16 -6.36
N TYR A 639 -27.23 9.50 -5.89
CA TYR A 639 -28.16 10.39 -6.55
C TYR A 639 -29.08 11.05 -5.51
N VAL A 640 -29.40 12.32 -5.70
CA VAL A 640 -30.35 13.06 -4.88
C VAL A 640 -31.48 13.57 -5.80
N PRO A 641 -32.59 12.85 -5.83
CA PRO A 641 -33.72 13.24 -6.68
C PRO A 641 -34.25 14.64 -6.35
N GLY A 642 -34.47 15.45 -7.37
CA GLY A 642 -34.99 16.83 -7.22
C GLY A 642 -33.99 17.79 -6.58
N SER A 643 -32.67 17.46 -6.57
CA SER A 643 -31.63 18.40 -6.17
C SER A 643 -31.62 19.64 -7.08
N ASP A 644 -31.13 20.76 -6.57
CA ASP A 644 -31.02 21.99 -7.37
C ASP A 644 -30.14 21.78 -8.61
N SER A 645 -29.13 20.96 -8.51
CA SER A 645 -28.28 20.57 -9.64
C SER A 645 -29.09 19.85 -10.72
N GLU A 646 -29.89 18.84 -10.35
CA GLU A 646 -30.72 18.11 -11.31
C GLU A 646 -31.78 19.00 -11.93
N ARG A 647 -32.41 19.84 -11.12
CA ARG A 647 -33.45 20.76 -11.61
C ARG A 647 -32.94 21.79 -12.60
N PHE A 648 -31.69 22.22 -12.44
CA PHE A 648 -31.06 23.24 -13.28
C PHE A 648 -30.32 22.66 -14.48
N TYR A 649 -29.45 21.66 -14.27
CA TYR A 649 -28.59 21.06 -15.31
C TYR A 649 -29.23 19.84 -15.98
N GLY A 650 -30.36 19.34 -15.46
CA GLY A 650 -30.89 18.05 -15.81
C GLY A 650 -30.06 16.92 -15.16
N ARG A 651 -30.46 15.68 -15.40
CA ARG A 651 -29.74 14.50 -14.93
C ARG A 651 -28.48 14.31 -15.75
N GLN A 652 -27.34 14.49 -15.12
CA GLN A 652 -25.99 14.30 -15.66
C GLN A 652 -25.41 13.02 -15.10
N GLU A 653 -25.28 12.00 -15.93
CA GLU A 653 -24.91 10.67 -15.51
C GLU A 653 -23.40 10.44 -15.66
N PHE A 654 -22.82 9.71 -14.71
CA PHE A 654 -21.48 9.15 -14.79
C PHE A 654 -21.50 7.70 -14.34
N TYR A 655 -20.99 6.84 -15.19
CA TYR A 655 -20.78 5.43 -14.89
C TYR A 655 -19.28 5.17 -14.79
N GLY A 656 -18.82 4.84 -13.59
CA GLY A 656 -17.45 4.41 -13.34
C GLY A 656 -17.14 3.12 -14.09
N GLU A 657 -15.87 2.91 -14.42
CA GLU A 657 -15.44 1.66 -15.04
C GLU A 657 -15.52 0.51 -14.04
N GLN A 658 -15.92 -0.66 -14.53
CA GLN A 658 -15.83 -1.88 -13.75
C GLN A 658 -14.39 -2.24 -13.50
N SER A 659 -14.05 -2.53 -12.25
CA SER A 659 -12.69 -2.84 -11.84
C SER A 659 -12.64 -4.01 -10.86
N GLU A 660 -11.63 -4.86 -11.01
CA GLU A 660 -11.32 -5.94 -10.05
C GLU A 660 -10.91 -5.41 -8.66
N TRP A 661 -10.57 -4.13 -8.58
CA TRP A 661 -10.18 -3.47 -7.33
C TRP A 661 -11.37 -3.03 -6.48
N VAL A 662 -12.58 -2.95 -7.04
CA VAL A 662 -13.80 -2.58 -6.31
C VAL A 662 -14.58 -3.85 -6.01
N GLN A 663 -14.36 -4.42 -4.81
CA GLN A 663 -14.84 -5.74 -4.41
C GLN A 663 -15.89 -5.72 -3.31
N ASP A 664 -16.37 -4.54 -2.94
CA ASP A 664 -17.33 -4.37 -1.85
C ASP A 664 -18.36 -3.31 -2.24
N LEU A 665 -19.64 -3.60 -2.01
CA LEU A 665 -20.72 -2.67 -2.32
C LEU A 665 -20.61 -1.36 -1.53
N GLY A 666 -20.17 -1.44 -0.26
CA GLY A 666 -19.98 -0.25 0.57
C GLY A 666 -18.90 0.66 0.04
N ALA A 667 -17.79 0.10 -0.44
CA ALA A 667 -16.73 0.86 -1.10
C ALA A 667 -17.21 1.50 -2.42
N ALA A 668 -17.95 0.77 -3.24
CA ALA A 668 -18.55 1.32 -4.46
C ALA A 668 -19.51 2.47 -4.16
N GLN A 669 -20.32 2.33 -3.11
CA GLN A 669 -21.23 3.38 -2.67
C GLN A 669 -20.47 4.63 -2.20
N GLN A 670 -19.38 4.48 -1.47
CA GLN A 670 -18.53 5.60 -1.04
C GLN A 670 -17.87 6.31 -2.23
N LEU A 671 -17.38 5.56 -3.22
CA LEU A 671 -16.82 6.13 -4.44
C LEU A 671 -17.89 6.90 -5.23
N ALA A 672 -19.06 6.30 -5.47
CA ALA A 672 -20.16 6.98 -6.16
C ALA A 672 -20.60 8.26 -5.43
N GLN A 673 -20.62 8.22 -4.09
CA GLN A 673 -20.96 9.40 -3.28
C GLN A 673 -19.87 10.48 -3.41
N ALA A 674 -18.59 10.10 -3.34
CA ALA A 674 -17.49 11.03 -3.51
C ALA A 674 -17.50 11.70 -4.88
N MET A 675 -17.76 10.92 -5.95
CA MET A 675 -17.93 11.43 -7.31
C MET A 675 -19.04 12.47 -7.36
N ARG A 676 -20.23 12.12 -6.88
CA ARG A 676 -21.37 13.06 -6.93
C ARG A 676 -21.06 14.34 -6.15
N VAL A 677 -20.55 14.24 -4.92
CA VAL A 677 -20.22 15.42 -4.11
C VAL A 677 -19.20 16.32 -4.80
N ALA A 678 -18.24 15.73 -5.48
CA ALA A 678 -17.17 16.46 -6.15
C ALA A 678 -17.61 17.10 -7.48
N TRP A 679 -18.59 16.50 -8.17
CA TRP A 679 -18.96 16.87 -9.55
C TRP A 679 -20.43 17.24 -9.71
N GLU A 680 -21.20 17.34 -8.63
CA GLU A 680 -22.64 17.67 -8.67
C GLU A 680 -22.94 19.02 -9.34
N TYR A 681 -21.96 19.91 -9.27
CA TYR A 681 -21.99 21.21 -9.96
C TYR A 681 -20.71 21.41 -10.76
N PRO A 682 -20.74 22.17 -11.87
CA PRO A 682 -19.53 22.58 -12.55
C PRO A 682 -18.59 23.32 -11.59
N VAL A 683 -17.32 22.98 -11.63
CA VAL A 683 -16.29 23.67 -10.86
C VAL A 683 -15.46 24.53 -11.79
N PRO A 684 -14.99 25.71 -11.34
CA PRO A 684 -14.09 26.53 -12.17
C PRO A 684 -12.78 25.78 -12.39
N VAL A 685 -12.39 25.70 -13.65
CA VAL A 685 -11.13 25.18 -14.12
C VAL A 685 -10.28 26.32 -14.64
N LEU A 686 -9.09 26.43 -14.15
CA LEU A 686 -8.14 27.46 -14.55
C LEU A 686 -6.91 26.75 -15.14
N GLU A 687 -6.85 26.71 -16.46
CA GLU A 687 -5.70 26.18 -17.18
C GLU A 687 -4.74 27.32 -17.57
N ASP A 688 -3.47 26.99 -17.59
CA ASP A 688 -2.39 27.89 -18.02
C ASP A 688 -2.34 29.21 -17.25
N VAL A 689 -2.60 29.17 -15.93
CA VAL A 689 -2.46 30.36 -15.09
C VAL A 689 -0.98 30.73 -14.98
N GLN A 690 -0.59 31.83 -15.65
CA GLN A 690 0.79 32.33 -15.57
C GLN A 690 0.97 33.11 -14.28
N VAL A 691 1.93 32.69 -13.47
CA VAL A 691 2.19 33.33 -12.17
C VAL A 691 3.65 33.77 -12.04
N LEU A 692 3.88 34.77 -11.20
CA LEU A 692 5.23 35.10 -10.76
C LEU A 692 5.80 33.88 -10.01
N TYR A 693 6.99 33.49 -10.40
CA TYR A 693 7.65 32.30 -9.92
C TYR A 693 7.67 32.17 -8.39
N ASP A 694 7.12 31.06 -7.86
CA ASP A 694 7.17 30.68 -6.46
C ASP A 694 7.55 29.20 -6.32
N PRO A 695 8.80 28.89 -5.92
CA PRO A 695 9.28 27.51 -5.83
C PRO A 695 8.64 26.67 -4.71
N ARG A 696 7.81 27.26 -3.85
CA ARG A 696 7.16 26.57 -2.74
C ARG A 696 5.92 25.79 -3.15
N ILE A 697 5.32 26.15 -4.29
CA ILE A 697 4.05 25.56 -4.75
C ILE A 697 4.25 24.08 -5.11
N GLN A 698 3.36 23.24 -4.61
CA GLN A 698 3.38 21.78 -4.83
C GLN A 698 2.03 21.29 -5.38
N LEU A 699 2.02 20.15 -6.03
CA LEU A 699 0.77 19.47 -6.40
C LEU A 699 -0.08 19.19 -5.15
N GLY A 700 -1.38 19.45 -5.28
CA GLY A 700 -2.36 19.29 -4.19
C GLY A 700 -2.35 20.39 -3.14
N ASP A 701 -1.59 21.48 -3.34
CA ASP A 701 -1.74 22.69 -2.55
C ASP A 701 -3.06 23.39 -2.89
N VAL A 702 -3.59 24.14 -1.94
CA VAL A 702 -4.77 24.98 -2.12
C VAL A 702 -4.35 26.43 -2.29
N VAL A 703 -4.64 27.00 -3.43
CA VAL A 703 -4.39 28.41 -3.69
C VAL A 703 -5.70 29.18 -3.75
N ARG A 704 -5.71 30.39 -3.17
CA ARG A 704 -6.78 31.36 -3.40
C ARG A 704 -6.42 32.18 -4.62
N ILE A 705 -7.25 32.20 -5.60
CA ILE A 705 -7.15 33.06 -6.77
C ILE A 705 -8.07 34.27 -6.56
N LEU A 706 -7.45 35.44 -6.48
CA LEU A 706 -8.17 36.70 -6.37
C LEU A 706 -7.86 37.55 -7.61
N ASP A 707 -8.76 37.54 -8.59
CA ASP A 707 -8.71 38.38 -9.76
C ASP A 707 -9.72 39.50 -9.65
N THR A 708 -9.22 40.76 -9.64
CA THR A 708 -10.04 41.98 -9.62
C THR A 708 -9.97 42.78 -10.91
N THR A 709 -9.24 42.28 -11.91
CA THR A 709 -8.92 43.02 -13.12
C THR A 709 -9.61 42.51 -14.37
N GLY A 710 -10.00 41.27 -14.39
CA GLY A 710 -10.62 40.65 -15.59
C GLY A 710 -11.78 39.73 -15.27
N ALA A 711 -11.49 38.53 -14.82
CA ALA A 711 -12.51 37.49 -14.56
C ALA A 711 -13.34 37.77 -13.30
N THR A 712 -12.96 38.72 -12.47
CA THR A 712 -13.64 39.08 -11.20
C THR A 712 -13.86 37.83 -10.32
N LEU A 713 -12.79 37.05 -10.15
CA LEU A 713 -12.82 35.74 -9.51
C LEU A 713 -12.24 35.80 -8.09
N ASP A 714 -12.93 35.24 -7.13
CA ASP A 714 -12.41 34.96 -5.80
C ASP A 714 -12.76 33.52 -5.43
N THR A 715 -11.82 32.62 -5.65
CA THR A 715 -12.06 31.19 -5.42
C THR A 715 -10.83 30.49 -4.84
N LEU A 716 -11.08 29.39 -4.13
CA LEU A 716 -10.05 28.42 -3.75
C LEU A 716 -9.92 27.39 -4.87
N ALA A 717 -8.69 27.00 -5.18
CA ALA A 717 -8.42 26.00 -6.20
C ALA A 717 -7.27 25.05 -5.79
N TRP A 718 -7.41 23.79 -6.18
CA TRP A 718 -6.36 22.78 -6.06
C TRP A 718 -5.35 22.97 -7.18
N VAL A 719 -4.05 22.91 -6.85
CA VAL A 719 -2.97 22.84 -7.85
C VAL A 719 -2.92 21.40 -8.38
N VAL A 720 -3.28 21.22 -9.64
CA VAL A 720 -3.31 19.90 -10.31
C VAL A 720 -2.24 19.74 -11.38
N GLY A 721 -1.57 20.84 -11.76
CA GLY A 721 -0.44 20.84 -12.68
C GLY A 721 0.47 22.02 -12.44
N ILE A 722 1.76 21.83 -12.62
CA ILE A 722 2.81 22.83 -12.50
C ILE A 722 3.80 22.62 -13.65
N SER A 723 4.00 23.65 -14.48
CA SER A 723 5.10 23.72 -15.44
C SER A 723 5.97 24.90 -15.08
N THR A 724 7.26 24.67 -14.93
CA THR A 724 8.23 25.73 -14.64
C THR A 724 9.40 25.61 -15.58
N SER A 725 9.74 26.71 -16.25
CA SER A 725 10.84 26.74 -17.22
C SER A 725 11.70 27.98 -17.09
N ALA A 726 12.97 27.85 -17.40
CA ALA A 726 13.90 28.97 -17.53
C ALA A 726 14.74 28.80 -18.79
N SER A 727 15.05 29.91 -19.43
CA SER A 727 15.94 29.96 -20.60
C SER A 727 17.11 30.92 -20.37
N ALA A 728 18.21 30.73 -21.11
CA ALA A 728 19.38 31.61 -21.07
C ALA A 728 18.99 33.08 -21.36
N GLY A 729 19.24 33.95 -20.41
CA GLY A 729 18.92 35.39 -20.52
C GLY A 729 17.43 35.73 -20.35
N GLY A 730 16.55 34.74 -20.15
CA GLY A 730 15.14 34.93 -19.82
C GLY A 730 14.85 34.69 -18.34
N GLY A 731 13.74 35.23 -17.86
CA GLY A 731 13.26 34.96 -16.50
C GLY A 731 12.72 33.54 -16.39
N VAL A 732 12.42 33.12 -15.17
CA VAL A 732 11.67 31.87 -14.92
C VAL A 732 10.20 32.12 -15.16
N GLN A 733 9.58 31.24 -15.94
CA GLN A 733 8.15 31.23 -16.18
C GLN A 733 7.55 30.06 -15.38
N GLN A 734 6.43 30.31 -14.71
CA GLN A 734 5.69 29.31 -13.99
C GLN A 734 4.22 29.37 -14.41
N THR A 735 3.70 28.22 -14.80
CA THR A 735 2.31 28.04 -15.21
C THR A 735 1.65 27.01 -14.32
N LEU A 736 0.47 27.30 -13.82
CA LEU A 736 -0.32 26.42 -12.96
C LEU A 736 -1.58 25.98 -13.68
N SER A 737 -1.90 24.70 -13.58
CA SER A 737 -3.24 24.18 -13.88
C SER A 737 -3.95 23.99 -12.54
N LEU A 738 -5.12 24.59 -12.42
CA LEU A 738 -5.87 24.64 -11.16
C LEU A 738 -7.29 24.13 -11.36
N ARG A 739 -7.83 23.49 -10.34
CA ARG A 739 -9.22 23.04 -10.26
C ARG A 739 -9.88 23.67 -9.05
N GLY A 740 -11.05 24.31 -9.25
CA GLY A 740 -11.82 24.91 -8.16
C GLY A 740 -12.15 23.89 -7.06
N VAL A 741 -12.03 24.33 -5.82
CA VAL A 741 -12.35 23.55 -4.63
C VAL A 741 -13.85 23.44 -4.45
N ARG A 742 -14.58 24.50 -4.79
CA ARG A 742 -16.04 24.60 -4.70
C ARG A 742 -16.62 24.99 -6.03
N ALA A 743 -17.73 24.36 -6.38
CA ALA A 743 -18.63 24.85 -7.40
C ALA A 743 -19.41 26.07 -6.89
N ASN A 744 -19.81 26.93 -7.80
CA ASN A 744 -20.63 28.11 -7.47
C ASN A 744 -22.07 27.73 -7.08
N GLY A 745 -22.49 26.50 -7.36
CA GLY A 745 -23.87 26.06 -7.18
C GLY A 745 -24.80 26.59 -8.26
N VAL A 746 -26.10 26.43 -8.06
CA VAL A 746 -27.11 26.99 -8.94
C VAL A 746 -27.34 28.46 -8.57
N PRO A 747 -27.40 29.39 -9.53
CA PRO A 747 -27.72 30.79 -9.25
C PRO A 747 -29.02 30.95 -8.45
N ALA A 748 -29.03 31.83 -7.46
CA ALA A 748 -30.18 32.04 -6.58
C ALA A 748 -31.42 32.54 -7.33
N ASP A 749 -31.23 33.24 -8.45
CA ASP A 749 -32.20 33.74 -9.38
C ASP A 749 -32.35 32.88 -10.62
N ALA A 750 -31.70 31.73 -10.66
CA ALA A 750 -31.90 30.78 -11.72
C ALA A 750 -33.41 30.49 -11.76
N GLY A 751 -34.10 31.27 -12.56
CA GLY A 751 -35.47 31.08 -12.81
C GLY A 751 -35.70 29.66 -13.33
N LEU A 752 -35.90 28.75 -12.39
CA LEU A 752 -36.57 27.50 -12.71
C LEU A 752 -38.00 27.85 -13.19
N THR A 753 -38.10 28.95 -13.90
CA THR A 753 -39.33 29.52 -14.42
C THR A 753 -39.67 28.84 -15.73
N PRO A 754 -40.96 28.71 -15.96
CA PRO A 754 -41.61 27.84 -16.94
C PRO A 754 -41.46 28.27 -18.38
N ASP A 755 -40.53 29.12 -18.78
CA ASP A 755 -40.28 29.51 -20.17
C ASP A 755 -39.31 28.57 -20.93
N ALA A 756 -38.58 27.72 -20.28
CA ALA A 756 -38.16 26.48 -20.93
C ALA A 756 -39.48 25.72 -21.26
N PRO A 757 -39.69 25.28 -22.52
CA PRO A 757 -40.81 24.39 -22.80
C PRO A 757 -40.66 23.28 -21.76
N ALA A 758 -41.59 23.21 -20.83
CA ALA A 758 -41.67 22.11 -19.90
C ALA A 758 -41.57 20.89 -20.80
N LEU A 759 -40.39 20.25 -20.80
CA LEU A 759 -40.35 18.86 -21.19
C LEU A 759 -41.39 18.28 -20.26
N SER A 760 -42.57 18.07 -20.82
CA SER A 760 -43.68 17.41 -20.10
C SER A 760 -42.96 16.26 -19.40
N PRO A 761 -42.92 16.20 -18.06
CA PRO A 761 -42.29 15.09 -17.40
C PRO A 761 -42.83 13.90 -18.17
N ALA A 762 -41.92 13.13 -18.78
CA ALA A 762 -42.34 11.93 -19.48
C ALA A 762 -43.31 11.28 -18.52
N PRO A 763 -44.57 11.08 -18.91
CA PRO A 763 -45.61 10.74 -17.95
C PRO A 763 -45.00 9.71 -17.04
N ASP A 764 -45.03 9.94 -15.73
CA ASP A 764 -44.44 9.04 -14.78
C ASP A 764 -45.13 7.69 -14.98
N THR A 765 -44.60 6.91 -15.92
CA THR A 765 -45.09 5.58 -16.29
C THR A 765 -44.65 4.56 -15.25
N SER A 766 -43.89 4.97 -14.22
CA SER A 766 -43.63 4.13 -13.07
C SER A 766 -44.88 4.11 -12.20
N ALA A 767 -45.73 3.11 -12.43
CA ALA A 767 -46.84 2.84 -11.52
C ALA A 767 -46.28 2.68 -10.11
N THR A 768 -46.66 3.56 -9.18
CA THR A 768 -46.29 3.38 -7.79
C THR A 768 -46.82 2.02 -7.31
N TYR A 769 -46.10 1.34 -6.45
CA TYR A 769 -46.51 0.08 -5.86
C TYR A 769 -47.95 0.15 -5.29
N ALA A 770 -48.31 1.30 -4.71
CA ALA A 770 -49.65 1.55 -4.19
C ALA A 770 -50.71 1.55 -5.30
N ALA A 771 -50.44 2.16 -6.45
CA ALA A 771 -51.36 2.17 -7.60
C ALA A 771 -51.54 0.77 -8.20
N VAL A 772 -50.44 0.02 -8.34
CA VAL A 772 -50.50 -1.36 -8.83
C VAL A 772 -51.24 -2.28 -7.82
N ALA A 773 -50.97 -2.13 -6.52
CA ALA A 773 -51.65 -2.90 -5.49
C ALA A 773 -53.16 -2.58 -5.39
N ALA A 774 -53.56 -1.34 -5.65
CA ALA A 774 -54.97 -0.94 -5.69
C ALA A 774 -55.69 -1.49 -6.90
N ALA A 775 -55.03 -1.52 -8.08
CA ALA A 775 -55.61 -2.03 -9.31
C ALA A 775 -55.66 -3.57 -9.36
N TYR A 776 -54.65 -4.23 -8.74
CA TYR A 776 -54.49 -5.68 -8.75
C TYR A 776 -54.28 -6.21 -7.34
N PRO A 777 -55.36 -6.55 -6.61
CA PRO A 777 -55.28 -6.93 -5.20
C PRO A 777 -54.56 -8.26 -4.94
N THR A 778 -54.25 -9.02 -5.98
CA THR A 778 -53.42 -10.24 -5.87
C THR A 778 -52.40 -10.32 -7.00
N LEU A 779 -51.27 -10.97 -6.72
CA LEU A 779 -50.23 -11.23 -7.72
C LEU A 779 -50.77 -12.01 -8.92
N ALA A 780 -51.69 -12.94 -8.69
CA ALA A 780 -52.34 -13.71 -9.75
C ALA A 780 -53.17 -12.83 -10.69
N ALA A 781 -53.90 -11.83 -10.16
CA ALA A 781 -54.63 -10.88 -10.96
C ALA A 781 -53.68 -10.01 -11.79
N LEU A 782 -52.58 -9.57 -11.22
CA LEU A 782 -51.56 -8.79 -11.90
C LEU A 782 -50.94 -9.55 -13.08
N LEU A 783 -50.50 -10.80 -12.84
CA LEU A 783 -49.88 -11.65 -13.86
C LEU A 783 -50.86 -12.13 -14.94
N THR A 784 -52.14 -12.20 -14.63
CA THR A 784 -53.15 -12.54 -15.62
C THR A 784 -53.39 -11.36 -16.57
N ALA A 785 -53.41 -10.13 -16.07
CA ALA A 785 -53.61 -8.94 -16.86
C ALA A 785 -52.32 -8.52 -17.61
N ASN A 786 -51.14 -8.81 -17.04
CA ASN A 786 -49.84 -8.38 -17.56
C ASN A 786 -48.89 -9.58 -17.50
N PRO A 787 -48.76 -10.39 -18.55
CA PRO A 787 -47.99 -11.63 -18.55
C PRO A 787 -46.46 -11.43 -18.43
N THR A 788 -45.98 -10.23 -18.67
CA THR A 788 -44.58 -9.90 -18.45
C THR A 788 -44.39 -8.67 -17.54
N TRP A 789 -43.25 -8.55 -16.88
CA TRP A 789 -42.95 -7.34 -16.12
C TRP A 789 -42.85 -6.06 -16.98
N GLY A 790 -42.54 -6.18 -18.25
CA GLY A 790 -42.63 -5.09 -19.21
C GLY A 790 -44.07 -4.59 -19.36
N ASP A 791 -45.01 -5.49 -19.47
CA ASP A 791 -46.45 -5.13 -19.60
C ASP A 791 -46.96 -4.45 -18.31
N VAL A 792 -46.49 -4.86 -17.14
CA VAL A 792 -46.80 -4.19 -15.85
C VAL A 792 -46.30 -2.75 -15.85
N LYS A 793 -45.13 -2.51 -16.39
CA LYS A 793 -44.50 -1.19 -16.44
C LYS A 793 -45.23 -0.26 -17.43
N ASP A 794 -45.64 -0.80 -18.56
CA ASP A 794 -46.20 -0.02 -19.67
C ASP A 794 -47.73 0.07 -19.62
N GLY A 795 -48.41 -0.84 -18.92
CA GLY A 795 -49.87 -0.94 -18.85
C GLY A 795 -50.51 -0.60 -17.51
N ALA A 796 -49.76 -0.11 -16.55
CA ALA A 796 -50.32 0.25 -15.25
C ALA A 796 -51.25 1.48 -15.40
N PRO A 797 -52.45 1.43 -14.80
CA PRO A 797 -53.34 2.61 -14.83
C PRO A 797 -52.66 3.78 -14.14
N ALA A 798 -52.66 4.93 -14.81
CA ALA A 798 -52.10 6.19 -14.34
C ALA A 798 -52.74 6.66 -13.03
#